data_35196ed2cdf197a2ffabe8070a45a96f
#
_entry.id   35196ed2cdf197a2ffabe8070a45a96f
#
_cell.length_a   1.000
_cell.length_b   1.000
_cell.length_c   1.000
_cell.angle_alpha   90.00
_cell.angle_beta   90.00
_cell.angle_gamma   90.00
#
_symmetry.space_group_name_H-M   'P 1'
#
loop_
_entity.id
_entity.type
_entity.pdbx_description
1 polymer ?
#
loop_
_entity_poly.entity_id
_entity_poly.type
_entity_poly.pdbx_seq_one_letter_code
_entity_poly.pdbx_strand_id
1 'polypeptide(L)'
;MDNDLMSLSDLFNRSIYRIPDYQRGYAWEKKEVDDFWEDLEILSHNRLHYGGVITLEKVPENIYNTWNQDLWLFEKRGIKAYYVVDGQQRLTTAMILLSVIVNIVKEKFRDKNLDENVSILEIEKDYILESSNEGLNKTLIFSYEKENDSYNYYLKNILQHEFLEINKEIAENKYTRNLQYAYEFFYEKCSEYTFEELDKLYCKLVYKFVFNRYVINSKLDIFVTFETMNNRGRNLSQLELLKNRLIYLTTLYETDIGTKKDMREKINECWKSLYGYIGRLSNQSLWGRRYVYRRNEIELDDIFLQAQISSYDKNEFKNLINLTWESESGETNVRRITINDLLKRVFTAKNVIDKQLTLNSIDKYICDLSNSIIVWSNMQEPELSQYDDEFKEYLMKIRFFLTNFSYNISGYRNLSTLIESIIFRMIKENEKDLSSVLKVIKSLEKNLFLINFLPDFSWNEELQNKKNDSIFDFASLFNNNKEVIEFSDTLLNDMNKDLQKIKKNLSILIDKSASILKNKQAYSESKAISYYILLEYEIYLMKKSKNLLEFSDISLLYNSKNDLNLEHIYPKNGRNHYWRERFGELTDKQKDRYKNTLGNLIIISKEKNDGLGNKEYPLKVDNKSINNPLGYKYGGYAERYLVSEYEDWNMKNIEKRGKTLLDFIQKRWNIQIDKKLYKEFLGISFNK
;
A
#
# COMPACT_ATOMS: atom_id res chain seq x y z
N MET A 1 -8.34 9.83 -43.48
CA MET A 1 -8.42 9.05 -42.23
C MET A 1 -9.85 9.18 -41.76
N ASP A 2 -10.68 8.19 -42.07
CA ASP A 2 -12.03 8.17 -41.56
C ASP A 2 -11.92 7.98 -40.04
N ASN A 3 -12.39 9.00 -39.35
CA ASN A 3 -12.53 8.93 -37.87
C ASN A 3 -13.71 8.03 -37.59
N ASP A 4 -13.47 6.73 -37.40
CA ASP A 4 -14.50 5.77 -37.01
C ASP A 4 -14.83 5.99 -35.50
N LEU A 5 -15.64 7.02 -35.24
CA LEU A 5 -16.31 7.15 -33.96
C LEU A 5 -17.36 6.04 -33.86
N MET A 6 -17.18 5.15 -32.92
CA MET A 6 -18.03 3.99 -32.72
C MET A 6 -18.75 4.10 -31.39
N SER A 7 -20.05 3.88 -31.39
CA SER A 7 -20.83 3.67 -30.18
C SER A 7 -20.46 2.35 -29.50
N LEU A 8 -20.94 2.12 -28.28
CA LEU A 8 -20.75 0.82 -27.63
C LEU A 8 -21.40 -0.30 -28.48
N SER A 9 -22.57 -0.06 -29.06
CA SER A 9 -23.24 -0.98 -29.96
C SER A 9 -22.38 -1.34 -31.19
N ASP A 10 -21.73 -0.35 -31.82
CA ASP A 10 -20.86 -0.58 -32.97
C ASP A 10 -19.59 -1.36 -32.59
N LEU A 11 -18.99 -1.03 -31.44
CA LEU A 11 -17.82 -1.73 -30.94
C LEU A 11 -18.09 -3.22 -30.74
N PHE A 12 -19.20 -3.56 -30.09
CA PHE A 12 -19.52 -4.93 -29.74
C PHE A 12 -20.14 -5.75 -30.88
N ASN A 13 -20.48 -5.10 -32.00
CA ASN A 13 -21.01 -5.80 -33.16
C ASN A 13 -19.98 -6.81 -33.71
N ARG A 14 -20.29 -8.11 -33.59
CA ARG A 14 -19.45 -9.24 -34.01
C ARG A 14 -18.00 -9.21 -33.49
N SER A 15 -17.83 -8.76 -32.27
CA SER A 15 -16.52 -8.67 -31.63
C SER A 15 -16.57 -9.10 -30.18
N ILE A 16 -15.54 -9.82 -29.74
CA ILE A 16 -15.34 -10.12 -28.31
C ILE A 16 -14.06 -9.49 -27.83
N TYR A 17 -14.03 -9.12 -26.57
CA TYR A 17 -12.94 -8.39 -25.97
C TYR A 17 -12.40 -9.11 -24.73
N ARG A 18 -11.08 -9.18 -24.63
CA ARG A 18 -10.37 -9.70 -23.44
C ARG A 18 -9.39 -8.66 -22.94
N ILE A 19 -9.42 -8.41 -21.65
CA ILE A 19 -8.34 -7.67 -20.98
C ILE A 19 -7.25 -8.69 -20.68
N PRO A 20 -6.05 -8.54 -21.25
CA PRO A 20 -4.97 -9.49 -21.06
C PRO A 20 -4.57 -9.66 -19.59
N ASP A 21 -4.07 -10.83 -19.22
CA ASP A 21 -3.65 -11.16 -17.87
C ASP A 21 -2.47 -10.31 -17.37
N TYR A 22 -1.66 -9.81 -18.29
CA TYR A 22 -0.56 -8.90 -18.01
C TYR A 22 -0.97 -7.44 -17.83
N GLN A 23 -2.24 -7.10 -18.00
CA GLN A 23 -2.77 -5.77 -17.67
C GLN A 23 -3.20 -5.73 -16.20
N ARG A 24 -3.11 -4.55 -15.59
CA ARG A 24 -3.64 -4.36 -14.23
C ARG A 24 -5.15 -4.59 -14.20
N GLY A 25 -5.67 -4.96 -13.03
CA GLY A 25 -7.10 -5.03 -12.81
C GLY A 25 -7.80 -3.65 -12.86
N TYR A 26 -9.04 -3.60 -12.41
CA TYR A 26 -9.83 -2.36 -12.42
C TYR A 26 -9.27 -1.34 -11.42
N ALA A 27 -8.72 -0.26 -11.93
CA ALA A 27 -7.96 0.72 -11.14
C ALA A 27 -8.69 2.06 -10.91
N TRP A 28 -9.86 2.28 -11.55
CA TRP A 28 -10.66 3.47 -11.29
C TRP A 28 -11.19 3.47 -9.86
N GLU A 29 -11.03 4.60 -9.20
CA GLU A 29 -11.50 4.87 -7.86
C GLU A 29 -12.73 5.79 -7.92
N LYS A 30 -13.18 6.26 -6.75
CA LYS A 30 -14.38 7.08 -6.63
C LYS A 30 -14.45 8.22 -7.64
N LYS A 31 -13.38 8.98 -7.79
CA LYS A 31 -13.37 10.18 -8.63
C LYS A 31 -13.66 9.86 -10.09
N GLU A 32 -12.97 8.87 -10.65
CA GLU A 32 -13.12 8.52 -12.06
C GLU A 32 -14.51 7.90 -12.34
N VAL A 33 -15.07 7.18 -11.36
CA VAL A 33 -16.43 6.63 -11.46
C VAL A 33 -17.48 7.75 -11.39
N ASP A 34 -17.29 8.72 -10.47
CA ASP A 34 -18.14 9.92 -10.38
C ASP A 34 -18.08 10.73 -11.68
N ASP A 35 -16.87 11.01 -12.22
CA ASP A 35 -16.67 11.75 -13.48
C ASP A 35 -17.40 11.04 -14.65
N PHE A 36 -17.28 9.70 -14.75
CA PHE A 36 -17.97 8.91 -15.79
C PHE A 36 -19.50 9.00 -15.67
N TRP A 37 -20.01 8.98 -14.45
CA TRP A 37 -21.43 9.11 -14.20
C TRP A 37 -21.95 10.51 -14.57
N GLU A 38 -21.23 11.57 -14.17
CA GLU A 38 -21.58 12.95 -14.51
C GLU A 38 -21.61 13.18 -16.02
N ASP A 39 -20.65 12.61 -16.76
CA ASP A 39 -20.62 12.67 -18.22
C ASP A 39 -21.90 12.10 -18.86
N LEU A 40 -22.43 10.99 -18.32
CA LEU A 40 -23.69 10.39 -18.78
C LEU A 40 -24.93 11.17 -18.34
N GLU A 41 -24.96 11.73 -17.14
CA GLU A 41 -26.08 12.55 -16.66
C GLU A 41 -26.25 13.81 -17.52
N ILE A 42 -25.16 14.54 -17.78
CA ILE A 42 -25.15 15.79 -18.53
C ILE A 42 -25.44 15.56 -20.03
N LEU A 43 -25.18 14.35 -20.52
CA LEU A 43 -25.38 14.02 -21.93
C LEU A 43 -26.83 14.19 -22.37
N SER A 44 -27.07 15.13 -23.29
CA SER A 44 -28.39 15.35 -23.88
C SER A 44 -28.71 14.35 -25.01
N HIS A 45 -29.98 14.03 -25.24
CA HIS A 45 -30.42 13.07 -26.26
C HIS A 45 -29.89 13.33 -27.68
N ASN A 46 -29.62 14.59 -28.02
CA ASN A 46 -29.22 15.00 -29.38
C ASN A 46 -27.71 15.18 -29.57
N ARG A 47 -26.90 14.84 -28.55
CA ARG A 47 -25.44 14.99 -28.63
C ARG A 47 -24.75 13.66 -28.41
N LEU A 48 -23.55 13.52 -28.98
CA LEU A 48 -22.65 12.43 -28.72
C LEU A 48 -21.63 12.89 -27.68
N HIS A 49 -21.24 11.98 -26.78
CA HIS A 49 -20.16 12.20 -25.83
C HIS A 49 -18.93 11.40 -26.25
N TYR A 50 -17.79 12.05 -26.36
CA TYR A 50 -16.55 11.40 -26.74
C TYR A 50 -15.86 10.76 -25.52
N GLY A 51 -15.94 9.44 -25.43
CA GLY A 51 -15.36 8.64 -24.33
C GLY A 51 -13.85 8.36 -24.46
N GLY A 52 -13.20 8.85 -25.53
CA GLY A 52 -11.77 8.67 -25.75
C GLY A 52 -11.40 7.59 -26.76
N VAL A 53 -10.12 7.19 -26.76
CA VAL A 53 -9.61 6.14 -27.67
C VAL A 53 -9.69 4.78 -26.98
N ILE A 54 -10.08 3.75 -27.74
CA ILE A 54 -9.94 2.34 -27.37
C ILE A 54 -8.91 1.71 -28.31
N THR A 55 -7.80 1.29 -27.77
CA THR A 55 -6.73 0.65 -28.54
C THR A 55 -6.82 -0.87 -28.41
N LEU A 56 -6.89 -1.54 -29.54
CA LEU A 56 -7.15 -2.98 -29.64
C LEU A 56 -6.00 -3.68 -30.36
N GLU A 57 -5.67 -4.88 -29.95
CA GLU A 57 -4.81 -5.81 -30.65
C GLU A 57 -5.64 -7.03 -31.09
N LYS A 58 -5.57 -7.42 -32.38
CA LYS A 58 -6.27 -8.62 -32.83
C LYS A 58 -5.62 -9.85 -32.21
N VAL A 59 -6.41 -10.69 -31.57
CA VAL A 59 -5.92 -11.96 -31.00
C VAL A 59 -5.45 -12.87 -32.13
N PRO A 60 -4.21 -13.37 -32.10
CA PRO A 60 -3.71 -14.31 -33.10
C PRO A 60 -4.48 -15.64 -33.10
N GLU A 61 -4.64 -16.25 -34.27
CA GLU A 61 -5.39 -17.52 -34.41
C GLU A 61 -4.86 -18.66 -33.57
N ASN A 62 -3.56 -18.77 -33.43
CA ASN A 62 -2.93 -19.78 -32.58
C ASN A 62 -3.24 -19.59 -31.09
N ILE A 63 -3.63 -18.39 -30.65
CA ILE A 63 -4.02 -18.10 -29.28
C ILE A 63 -5.51 -18.37 -29.08
N TYR A 64 -6.40 -17.78 -29.90
CA TYR A 64 -7.82 -18.01 -29.71
C TYR A 64 -8.23 -19.46 -29.95
N ASN A 65 -7.48 -20.22 -30.74
CA ASN A 65 -7.67 -21.68 -30.88
C ASN A 65 -7.44 -22.46 -29.58
N THR A 66 -6.78 -21.87 -28.58
CA THR A 66 -6.68 -22.44 -27.22
C THR A 66 -7.89 -22.15 -26.34
N TRP A 67 -8.78 -21.25 -26.76
CA TRP A 67 -9.98 -20.87 -26.04
C TRP A 67 -11.13 -21.83 -26.33
N ASN A 68 -11.00 -23.05 -25.86
CA ASN A 68 -11.92 -24.16 -26.15
C ASN A 68 -13.40 -23.81 -25.97
N GLN A 69 -13.73 -22.94 -25.01
CA GLN A 69 -15.12 -22.52 -24.75
C GLN A 69 -15.64 -21.50 -25.75
N ASP A 70 -14.75 -20.80 -26.46
CA ASP A 70 -15.09 -19.67 -27.35
C ASP A 70 -14.99 -20.05 -28.84
N LEU A 71 -14.35 -21.21 -29.19
CA LEU A 71 -14.09 -21.65 -30.57
C LEU A 71 -15.35 -21.67 -31.44
N TRP A 72 -16.48 -22.11 -30.90
CA TRP A 72 -17.73 -22.21 -31.61
C TRP A 72 -18.24 -20.85 -32.16
N LEU A 73 -17.88 -19.73 -31.52
CA LEU A 73 -18.22 -18.37 -31.96
C LEU A 73 -17.38 -17.95 -33.17
N PHE A 74 -16.09 -18.26 -33.15
CA PHE A 74 -15.18 -17.90 -34.24
C PHE A 74 -15.49 -18.67 -35.51
N GLU A 75 -15.74 -19.99 -35.40
CA GLU A 75 -16.01 -20.87 -36.54
C GLU A 75 -17.39 -20.67 -37.14
N LYS A 76 -18.43 -20.57 -36.32
CA LYS A 76 -19.80 -20.55 -36.81
C LYS A 76 -20.34 -19.17 -37.16
N ARG A 77 -19.80 -18.09 -36.55
CA ARG A 77 -20.35 -16.73 -36.68
C ARG A 77 -19.38 -15.69 -37.20
N GLY A 78 -18.12 -16.03 -37.39
CA GLY A 78 -17.09 -15.11 -37.91
C GLY A 78 -16.82 -13.91 -36.95
N ILE A 79 -17.00 -14.12 -35.66
CA ILE A 79 -16.72 -13.13 -34.62
C ILE A 79 -15.21 -12.93 -34.50
N LYS A 80 -14.80 -11.69 -34.27
CA LYS A 80 -13.40 -11.31 -34.13
C LYS A 80 -13.05 -11.16 -32.66
N ALA A 81 -11.86 -11.67 -32.27
CA ALA A 81 -11.34 -11.53 -30.91
C ALA A 81 -10.29 -10.41 -30.84
N TYR A 82 -10.40 -9.58 -29.83
CA TYR A 82 -9.48 -8.48 -29.58
C TYR A 82 -9.00 -8.46 -28.12
N TYR A 83 -7.71 -8.18 -27.95
CA TYR A 83 -7.18 -7.71 -26.68
C TYR A 83 -7.38 -6.22 -26.54
N VAL A 84 -7.83 -5.77 -25.37
CA VAL A 84 -7.95 -4.36 -25.02
C VAL A 84 -6.60 -3.89 -24.47
N VAL A 85 -5.84 -3.18 -25.27
CA VAL A 85 -4.50 -2.69 -24.89
C VAL A 85 -4.58 -1.37 -24.13
N ASP A 86 -5.49 -0.46 -24.55
CA ASP A 86 -5.81 0.77 -23.80
C ASP A 86 -7.32 1.05 -23.83
N GLY A 87 -7.80 1.81 -22.83
CA GLY A 87 -9.21 2.10 -22.62
C GLY A 87 -9.94 1.01 -21.83
N GLN A 88 -9.21 0.02 -21.29
CA GLN A 88 -9.79 -1.06 -20.48
C GLN A 88 -10.65 -0.58 -19.33
N GLN A 89 -10.23 0.46 -18.60
CA GLN A 89 -10.97 0.99 -17.45
C GLN A 89 -12.34 1.54 -17.89
N ARG A 90 -12.36 2.30 -18.97
CA ARG A 90 -13.59 2.89 -19.54
C ARG A 90 -14.57 1.81 -20.02
N LEU A 91 -14.08 0.81 -20.75
CA LEU A 91 -14.91 -0.31 -21.18
C LEU A 91 -15.43 -1.12 -19.98
N THR A 92 -14.56 -1.42 -19.01
CA THR A 92 -15.01 -2.13 -17.80
C THR A 92 -16.09 -1.35 -17.06
N THR A 93 -15.93 -0.03 -16.90
CA THR A 93 -16.93 0.82 -16.25
C THR A 93 -18.25 0.84 -16.99
N ALA A 94 -18.21 0.94 -18.33
CA ALA A 94 -19.41 0.87 -19.18
C ALA A 94 -20.12 -0.48 -19.02
N MET A 95 -19.37 -1.57 -18.97
CA MET A 95 -19.93 -2.92 -18.80
C MET A 95 -20.48 -3.18 -17.40
N ILE A 96 -19.86 -2.61 -16.35
CA ILE A 96 -20.41 -2.64 -14.98
C ILE A 96 -21.76 -1.93 -14.94
N LEU A 97 -21.84 -0.71 -15.48
CA LEU A 97 -23.09 0.05 -15.53
C LEU A 97 -24.18 -0.69 -16.33
N LEU A 98 -23.81 -1.25 -17.49
CA LEU A 98 -24.76 -2.04 -18.31
C LEU A 98 -25.27 -3.26 -17.54
N SER A 99 -24.40 -3.98 -16.82
CA SER A 99 -24.80 -5.11 -15.97
C SER A 99 -25.74 -4.68 -14.86
N VAL A 100 -25.52 -3.53 -14.23
CA VAL A 100 -26.40 -2.97 -13.20
C VAL A 100 -27.79 -2.65 -13.79
N ILE A 101 -27.84 -1.99 -14.96
CA ILE A 101 -29.14 -1.67 -15.63
C ILE A 101 -29.91 -2.97 -15.93
N VAL A 102 -29.23 -3.96 -16.52
CA VAL A 102 -29.83 -5.26 -16.86
C VAL A 102 -30.36 -5.95 -15.60
N ASN A 103 -29.58 -6.00 -14.51
CA ASN A 103 -30.01 -6.64 -13.27
C ASN A 103 -31.23 -5.94 -12.65
N ILE A 104 -31.23 -4.62 -12.57
CA ILE A 104 -32.37 -3.86 -12.02
C ILE A 104 -33.62 -4.06 -12.86
N VAL A 105 -33.52 -4.05 -14.21
CA VAL A 105 -34.67 -4.28 -15.07
C VAL A 105 -35.20 -5.71 -14.89
N LYS A 106 -34.36 -6.72 -14.79
CA LYS A 106 -34.78 -8.10 -14.48
C LYS A 106 -35.49 -8.22 -13.12
N GLU A 107 -35.00 -7.54 -12.12
CA GLU A 107 -35.56 -7.61 -10.76
C GLU A 107 -36.90 -6.87 -10.66
N LYS A 108 -36.96 -5.64 -11.18
CA LYS A 108 -38.09 -4.74 -10.93
C LYS A 108 -39.08 -4.63 -12.10
N PHE A 109 -38.66 -4.89 -13.35
CA PHE A 109 -39.42 -4.60 -14.57
C PHE A 109 -39.40 -5.77 -15.55
N ARG A 110 -39.62 -6.99 -15.06
CA ARG A 110 -39.39 -8.29 -15.74
C ARG A 110 -39.93 -8.41 -17.16
N ASP A 111 -41.06 -7.73 -17.48
CA ASP A 111 -41.77 -7.85 -18.75
C ASP A 111 -41.53 -6.66 -19.69
N LYS A 112 -40.57 -5.77 -19.36
CA LYS A 112 -40.30 -4.59 -20.18
C LYS A 112 -39.03 -4.78 -21.01
N ASN A 113 -39.07 -4.29 -22.25
CA ASN A 113 -37.95 -4.23 -23.18
C ASN A 113 -37.33 -2.83 -23.16
N LEU A 114 -36.02 -2.75 -23.22
CA LEU A 114 -35.31 -1.49 -23.40
C LEU A 114 -35.30 -1.09 -24.88
N ASP A 115 -35.08 0.20 -25.16
CA ASP A 115 -35.01 0.76 -26.52
C ASP A 115 -36.20 0.28 -27.37
N GLU A 116 -37.42 0.48 -26.87
CA GLU A 116 -38.73 0.13 -27.45
C GLU A 116 -38.93 -1.38 -27.71
N ASN A 117 -37.94 -2.13 -28.19
CA ASN A 117 -38.08 -3.52 -28.63
C ASN A 117 -36.91 -4.46 -28.27
N VAL A 118 -35.84 -3.98 -27.67
CA VAL A 118 -34.68 -4.82 -27.36
C VAL A 118 -34.92 -5.57 -26.04
N SER A 119 -35.03 -6.89 -26.13
CA SER A 119 -35.23 -7.73 -24.96
C SER A 119 -33.93 -7.79 -24.11
N ILE A 120 -34.12 -7.98 -22.80
CA ILE A 120 -32.95 -8.16 -21.89
C ILE A 120 -32.09 -9.34 -22.31
N LEU A 121 -32.68 -10.40 -22.87
CA LEU A 121 -31.92 -11.55 -23.36
C LEU A 121 -31.03 -11.20 -24.56
N GLU A 122 -31.47 -10.29 -25.44
CA GLU A 122 -30.68 -9.80 -26.56
C GLU A 122 -29.51 -8.93 -26.05
N ILE A 123 -29.76 -8.05 -25.08
CA ILE A 123 -28.72 -7.22 -24.46
C ILE A 123 -27.67 -8.09 -23.81
N GLU A 124 -28.07 -9.10 -23.05
CA GLU A 124 -27.13 -10.05 -22.45
C GLU A 124 -26.31 -10.75 -23.52
N LYS A 125 -26.94 -11.22 -24.58
CA LYS A 125 -26.28 -11.91 -25.68
C LYS A 125 -25.28 -11.03 -26.44
N ASP A 126 -25.59 -9.78 -26.65
CA ASP A 126 -24.77 -8.87 -27.44
C ASP A 126 -23.58 -8.29 -26.65
N TYR A 127 -23.71 -8.14 -25.31
CA TYR A 127 -22.71 -7.44 -24.49
C TYR A 127 -22.10 -8.28 -23.36
N ILE A 128 -22.84 -9.26 -22.82
CA ILE A 128 -22.42 -9.95 -21.58
C ILE A 128 -22.02 -11.39 -21.87
N LEU A 129 -22.99 -12.21 -22.26
CA LEU A 129 -22.82 -13.66 -22.38
C LEU A 129 -23.59 -14.23 -23.57
N GLU A 130 -22.92 -14.81 -24.53
CA GLU A 130 -23.56 -15.56 -25.58
C GLU A 130 -23.52 -17.07 -25.30
N SER A 131 -24.62 -17.78 -25.65
CA SER A 131 -24.73 -19.22 -25.48
C SER A 131 -25.02 -19.91 -26.82
N SER A 132 -24.47 -21.13 -26.99
CA SER A 132 -24.82 -21.99 -28.14
C SER A 132 -26.27 -22.42 -28.08
N ASN A 133 -26.84 -22.83 -29.23
CA ASN A 133 -28.24 -23.25 -29.36
C ASN A 133 -28.65 -24.38 -28.41
N GLU A 134 -27.69 -25.17 -27.95
CA GLU A 134 -27.88 -26.26 -26.98
C GLU A 134 -27.55 -25.85 -25.53
N GLY A 135 -27.15 -24.60 -25.29
CA GLY A 135 -26.76 -24.10 -23.96
C GLY A 135 -25.48 -24.69 -23.37
N LEU A 136 -24.81 -25.59 -24.10
CA LEU A 136 -23.60 -26.30 -23.65
C LEU A 136 -22.36 -25.42 -23.59
N ASN A 137 -22.24 -24.48 -24.51
CA ASN A 137 -21.11 -23.54 -24.57
C ASN A 137 -21.61 -22.13 -24.29
N LYS A 138 -20.93 -21.45 -23.36
CA LYS A 138 -21.21 -20.07 -22.97
C LYS A 138 -19.92 -19.26 -23.11
N THR A 139 -20.00 -18.13 -23.78
CA THR A 139 -18.88 -17.23 -24.04
C THR A 139 -19.17 -15.84 -23.57
N LEU A 140 -18.30 -15.29 -22.75
CA LEU A 140 -18.35 -13.89 -22.35
C LEU A 140 -17.99 -12.99 -23.54
N ILE A 141 -18.75 -11.96 -23.78
CA ILE A 141 -18.47 -10.99 -24.84
C ILE A 141 -17.35 -10.04 -24.41
N PHE A 142 -17.35 -9.61 -23.16
CA PHE A 142 -16.29 -8.82 -22.53
C PHE A 142 -15.86 -9.47 -21.22
N SER A 143 -14.55 -9.66 -21.03
CA SER A 143 -14.01 -10.16 -19.77
C SER A 143 -12.50 -9.90 -19.65
N TYR A 144 -11.98 -10.15 -18.46
CA TYR A 144 -10.55 -10.39 -18.25
C TYR A 144 -10.16 -11.78 -18.78
N GLU A 145 -8.89 -12.01 -19.08
CA GLU A 145 -8.37 -13.37 -19.28
C GLU A 145 -8.43 -14.14 -17.94
N LYS A 146 -8.58 -15.49 -18.03
CA LYS A 146 -8.80 -16.36 -16.87
C LYS A 146 -7.71 -16.28 -15.80
N GLU A 147 -6.51 -15.94 -16.23
CA GLU A 147 -5.33 -15.85 -15.37
C GLU A 147 -5.22 -14.48 -14.66
N ASN A 148 -6.05 -13.51 -15.03
CA ASN A 148 -6.09 -12.23 -14.35
C ASN A 148 -6.84 -12.32 -13.02
N ASP A 149 -6.28 -11.78 -11.94
CA ASP A 149 -6.87 -11.83 -10.59
C ASP A 149 -8.28 -11.24 -10.52
N SER A 150 -8.64 -10.33 -11.41
CA SER A 150 -9.97 -9.71 -11.47
C SER A 150 -11.04 -10.58 -12.13
N TYR A 151 -10.66 -11.64 -12.88
CA TYR A 151 -11.57 -12.45 -13.68
C TYR A 151 -12.69 -13.09 -12.85
N ASN A 152 -12.33 -13.85 -11.82
CA ASN A 152 -13.29 -14.56 -10.98
C ASN A 152 -14.22 -13.61 -10.22
N TYR A 153 -13.69 -12.50 -9.75
CA TYR A 153 -14.49 -11.48 -9.06
C TYR A 153 -15.48 -10.83 -10.01
N TYR A 154 -15.04 -10.47 -11.22
CA TYR A 154 -15.86 -9.86 -12.26
C TYR A 154 -17.03 -10.77 -12.63
N LEU A 155 -16.80 -12.07 -12.83
CA LEU A 155 -17.83 -13.04 -13.15
C LEU A 155 -18.87 -13.18 -12.04
N LYS A 156 -18.42 -13.42 -10.81
CA LYS A 156 -19.29 -13.76 -9.69
C LYS A 156 -20.05 -12.55 -9.15
N ASN A 157 -19.34 -11.44 -8.96
CA ASN A 157 -19.87 -10.30 -8.20
C ASN A 157 -20.41 -9.20 -9.09
N ILE A 158 -19.89 -9.06 -10.33
CA ILE A 158 -20.34 -8.02 -11.26
C ILE A 158 -21.39 -8.56 -12.21
N LEU A 159 -21.06 -9.65 -12.93
CA LEU A 159 -22.00 -10.25 -13.89
C LEU A 159 -23.04 -11.17 -13.22
N GLN A 160 -22.80 -11.58 -11.98
CA GLN A 160 -23.67 -12.46 -11.19
C GLN A 160 -24.00 -13.80 -11.86
N HIS A 161 -23.05 -14.34 -12.64
CA HIS A 161 -23.20 -15.61 -13.32
C HIS A 161 -22.56 -16.76 -12.53
N GLU A 162 -23.39 -17.69 -12.05
CA GLU A 162 -22.98 -18.88 -11.28
C GLU A 162 -22.42 -20.05 -12.12
N PHE A 163 -22.46 -19.96 -13.45
CA PHE A 163 -22.25 -21.10 -14.36
C PHE A 163 -20.81 -21.50 -14.62
N LEU A 164 -19.84 -20.74 -14.13
CA LEU A 164 -18.44 -21.08 -14.30
C LEU A 164 -17.89 -21.58 -12.96
N GLU A 165 -17.42 -22.83 -12.93
CA GLU A 165 -16.77 -23.40 -11.75
C GLU A 165 -15.61 -22.48 -11.31
N ILE A 166 -15.84 -21.77 -10.23
CA ILE A 166 -14.80 -20.94 -9.59
C ILE A 166 -14.06 -21.85 -8.61
N ASN A 167 -12.97 -22.47 -9.08
CA ASN A 167 -12.16 -23.38 -8.29
C ASN A 167 -11.13 -22.70 -7.38
N LYS A 168 -11.14 -21.36 -7.27
CA LYS A 168 -10.23 -20.58 -6.42
C LYS A 168 -11.00 -19.65 -5.50
N GLU A 169 -10.58 -19.58 -4.24
CA GLU A 169 -10.99 -18.50 -3.35
C GLU A 169 -10.67 -17.14 -4.00
N ILE A 170 -11.67 -16.27 -4.05
CA ILE A 170 -11.50 -14.94 -4.61
C ILE A 170 -10.76 -14.10 -3.58
N ALA A 171 -9.48 -13.87 -3.81
CA ALA A 171 -8.70 -13.00 -2.94
C ALA A 171 -9.17 -11.55 -3.08
N GLU A 172 -9.49 -10.93 -1.96
CA GLU A 172 -9.79 -9.51 -1.92
C GLU A 172 -8.50 -8.70 -2.12
N ASN A 173 -8.49 -7.83 -3.13
CA ASN A 173 -7.38 -6.94 -3.46
C ASN A 173 -7.88 -5.55 -3.85
N LYS A 174 -6.97 -4.59 -4.13
CA LYS A 174 -7.34 -3.23 -4.55
C LYS A 174 -8.31 -3.25 -5.74
N TYR A 175 -8.05 -4.06 -6.73
CA TYR A 175 -8.82 -4.09 -7.98
C TYR A 175 -10.22 -4.68 -7.79
N THR A 176 -10.35 -5.72 -6.97
CA THR A 176 -11.66 -6.31 -6.65
C THR A 176 -12.51 -5.36 -5.82
N ARG A 177 -11.91 -4.62 -4.87
CA ARG A 177 -12.62 -3.57 -4.11
C ARG A 177 -13.10 -2.42 -5.00
N ASN A 178 -12.30 -2.02 -5.98
CA ASN A 178 -12.69 -0.98 -6.93
C ASN A 178 -13.84 -1.44 -7.84
N LEU A 179 -13.82 -2.71 -8.29
CA LEU A 179 -14.94 -3.31 -9.03
C LEU A 179 -16.24 -3.29 -8.20
N GLN A 180 -16.12 -3.70 -6.93
CA GLN A 180 -17.24 -3.68 -5.99
C GLN A 180 -17.78 -2.27 -5.80
N TYR A 181 -16.89 -1.31 -5.53
CA TYR A 181 -17.28 0.08 -5.36
C TYR A 181 -18.03 0.63 -6.58
N ALA A 182 -17.53 0.40 -7.80
CA ALA A 182 -18.16 0.87 -9.02
C ALA A 182 -19.56 0.23 -9.20
N TYR A 183 -19.68 -1.07 -8.92
CA TYR A 183 -20.96 -1.77 -9.00
C TYR A 183 -21.97 -1.22 -7.98
N GLU A 184 -21.58 -1.12 -6.70
CA GLU A 184 -22.44 -0.61 -5.64
C GLU A 184 -22.85 0.85 -5.90
N PHE A 185 -21.94 1.68 -6.35
CA PHE A 185 -22.22 3.07 -6.73
C PHE A 185 -23.29 3.18 -7.84
N PHE A 186 -23.14 2.43 -8.92
CA PHE A 186 -24.13 2.45 -10.00
C PHE A 186 -25.45 1.80 -9.58
N TYR A 187 -25.40 0.75 -8.78
CA TYR A 187 -26.62 0.13 -8.26
C TYR A 187 -27.40 1.08 -7.36
N GLU A 188 -26.73 1.78 -6.46
CA GLU A 188 -27.36 2.81 -5.61
C GLU A 188 -28.02 3.90 -6.46
N LYS A 189 -27.32 4.44 -7.44
CA LYS A 189 -27.83 5.48 -8.36
C LYS A 189 -29.02 5.00 -9.19
N CYS A 190 -28.92 3.83 -9.80
CA CYS A 190 -29.94 3.30 -10.71
C CYS A 190 -31.14 2.69 -9.98
N SER A 191 -31.00 2.27 -8.72
CA SER A 191 -32.07 1.60 -7.98
C SER A 191 -33.29 2.48 -7.73
N GLU A 192 -33.12 3.78 -7.71
CA GLU A 192 -34.21 4.76 -7.53
C GLU A 192 -34.86 5.19 -8.85
N TYR A 193 -34.29 4.80 -10.00
CA TYR A 193 -34.77 5.20 -11.33
C TYR A 193 -36.04 4.46 -11.72
N THR A 194 -36.91 5.20 -12.39
CA THR A 194 -38.07 4.62 -13.14
C THR A 194 -37.56 3.84 -14.34
N PHE A 195 -38.46 3.02 -14.93
CA PHE A 195 -38.11 2.29 -16.15
C PHE A 195 -37.69 3.22 -17.29
N GLU A 196 -38.40 4.31 -17.49
CA GLU A 196 -38.15 5.31 -18.53
C GLU A 196 -36.78 6.03 -18.34
N GLU A 197 -36.35 6.22 -17.10
CA GLU A 197 -35.01 6.76 -16.78
C GLU A 197 -33.93 5.76 -17.07
N LEU A 198 -34.10 4.48 -16.71
CA LEU A 198 -33.17 3.40 -17.03
C LEU A 198 -33.04 3.19 -18.53
N ASP A 199 -34.18 3.24 -19.26
CA ASP A 199 -34.17 3.13 -20.72
C ASP A 199 -33.38 4.28 -21.38
N LYS A 200 -33.61 5.51 -20.94
CA LYS A 200 -32.82 6.66 -21.40
C LYS A 200 -31.34 6.53 -21.08
N LEU A 201 -30.98 6.03 -19.88
CA LEU A 201 -29.62 5.82 -19.47
C LEU A 201 -28.93 4.74 -20.33
N TYR A 202 -29.66 3.63 -20.59
CA TYR A 202 -29.21 2.59 -21.52
C TYR A 202 -28.93 3.15 -22.91
N CYS A 203 -29.87 3.90 -23.48
CA CYS A 203 -29.71 4.52 -24.81
C CYS A 203 -28.50 5.51 -24.85
N LYS A 204 -28.29 6.29 -23.79
CA LYS A 204 -27.12 7.17 -23.68
C LYS A 204 -25.82 6.37 -23.68
N LEU A 205 -25.74 5.33 -22.84
CA LEU A 205 -24.54 4.49 -22.70
C LEU A 205 -24.20 3.74 -24.00
N VAL A 206 -25.21 3.14 -24.62
CA VAL A 206 -25.01 2.21 -25.74
C VAL A 206 -24.84 2.92 -27.08
N TYR A 207 -25.56 4.02 -27.31
CA TYR A 207 -25.61 4.68 -28.62
C TYR A 207 -24.97 6.09 -28.66
N LYS A 208 -24.86 6.78 -27.51
CA LYS A 208 -24.41 8.18 -27.50
C LYS A 208 -23.02 8.38 -26.90
N PHE A 209 -22.55 7.42 -26.12
CA PHE A 209 -21.20 7.40 -25.63
C PHE A 209 -20.30 6.76 -26.69
N VAL A 210 -19.45 7.56 -27.37
CA VAL A 210 -18.72 7.12 -28.54
C VAL A 210 -17.22 7.13 -28.31
N PHE A 211 -16.54 6.17 -28.93
CA PHE A 211 -15.11 5.94 -28.81
C PHE A 211 -14.43 6.02 -30.17
N ASN A 212 -13.18 6.44 -30.20
CA ASN A 212 -12.34 6.25 -31.36
C ASN A 212 -11.67 4.88 -31.27
N ARG A 213 -12.05 3.96 -32.16
CA ARG A 213 -11.49 2.61 -32.23
C ARG A 213 -10.19 2.63 -33.01
N TYR A 214 -9.10 2.22 -32.38
CA TYR A 214 -7.82 2.04 -33.01
C TYR A 214 -7.36 0.57 -32.92
N VAL A 215 -7.28 -0.12 -34.06
CA VAL A 215 -6.75 -1.48 -34.11
C VAL A 215 -5.28 -1.42 -34.53
N ILE A 216 -4.44 -1.94 -33.65
CA ILE A 216 -3.00 -2.00 -33.88
C ILE A 216 -2.71 -2.82 -35.13
N ASN A 217 -2.04 -2.22 -36.12
CA ASN A 217 -1.55 -2.91 -37.27
C ASN A 217 -0.10 -3.36 -37.01
N SER A 218 0.22 -4.61 -37.29
CA SER A 218 1.54 -5.22 -37.07
C SER A 218 2.71 -4.50 -37.74
N LYS A 219 2.43 -3.51 -38.60
CA LYS A 219 3.42 -2.72 -39.37
C LYS A 219 3.69 -1.32 -38.78
N LEU A 220 2.92 -0.86 -37.81
CA LEU A 220 3.10 0.46 -37.20
C LEU A 220 3.67 0.31 -35.79
N ASP A 221 4.55 1.24 -35.46
CA ASP A 221 5.16 1.35 -34.16
C ASP A 221 4.12 1.77 -33.12
N ILE A 222 3.56 0.76 -32.46
CA ILE A 222 2.41 0.83 -31.54
C ILE A 222 2.71 1.77 -30.38
N PHE A 223 3.96 1.80 -29.95
CA PHE A 223 4.35 2.41 -28.69
C PHE A 223 4.62 3.90 -28.81
N VAL A 224 5.14 4.35 -29.96
CA VAL A 224 5.25 5.79 -30.28
C VAL A 224 3.86 6.41 -30.40
N THR A 225 2.91 5.68 -30.99
CA THR A 225 1.52 6.11 -31.09
C THR A 225 0.85 6.15 -29.70
N PHE A 226 1.17 5.18 -28.84
CA PHE A 226 0.63 5.08 -27.48
C PHE A 226 1.14 6.20 -26.55
N GLU A 227 2.44 6.51 -26.57
CA GLU A 227 3.01 7.63 -25.80
C GLU A 227 2.44 8.99 -26.24
N THR A 228 2.08 9.14 -27.52
CA THR A 228 1.55 10.40 -28.07
C THR A 228 0.03 10.56 -27.92
N MET A 229 -0.72 9.45 -27.88
CA MET A 229 -2.20 9.48 -27.79
C MET A 229 -2.75 9.57 -26.36
N ASN A 230 -1.96 9.22 -25.34
CA ASN A 230 -2.41 9.07 -23.94
C ASN A 230 -2.60 10.39 -23.17
N ASN A 231 -2.74 11.52 -23.84
CA ASN A 231 -2.93 12.83 -23.18
C ASN A 231 -4.39 13.12 -22.73
N ARG A 232 -5.32 12.14 -22.81
CA ARG A 232 -6.71 12.32 -22.41
C ARG A 232 -7.18 11.16 -21.52
N GLY A 233 -7.17 11.33 -20.22
CA GLY A 233 -7.57 10.36 -19.22
C GLY A 233 -6.59 10.33 -18.05
N ARG A 234 -6.69 9.31 -17.17
CA ARG A 234 -5.69 9.09 -16.11
C ARG A 234 -4.34 8.81 -16.76
N ASN A 235 -3.34 9.60 -16.40
CA ASN A 235 -1.97 9.41 -16.90
C ASN A 235 -1.49 7.99 -16.58
N LEU A 236 -0.75 7.38 -17.51
CA LEU A 236 -0.06 6.12 -17.27
C LEU A 236 0.91 6.29 -16.10
N SER A 237 0.98 5.28 -15.24
CA SER A 237 2.04 5.21 -14.24
C SER A 237 3.40 5.05 -14.93
N GLN A 238 4.46 5.41 -14.22
CA GLN A 238 5.82 5.25 -14.76
C GLN A 238 6.15 3.78 -15.03
N LEU A 239 5.57 2.87 -14.24
CA LEU A 239 5.70 1.44 -14.44
C LEU A 239 5.04 0.97 -15.75
N GLU A 240 3.87 1.52 -16.09
CA GLU A 240 3.20 1.25 -17.38
C GLU A 240 3.99 1.81 -18.56
N LEU A 241 4.53 3.03 -18.44
CA LEU A 241 5.40 3.63 -19.44
C LEU A 241 6.66 2.77 -19.67
N LEU A 242 7.26 2.26 -18.61
CA LEU A 242 8.43 1.38 -18.70
C LEU A 242 8.11 0.07 -19.43
N LYS A 243 6.97 -0.56 -19.13
CA LYS A 243 6.50 -1.74 -19.85
C LYS A 243 6.46 -1.52 -21.34
N ASN A 244 5.70 -0.50 -21.72
CA ASN A 244 5.49 -0.18 -23.13
C ASN A 244 6.83 0.10 -23.83
N ARG A 245 7.72 0.82 -23.15
CA ARG A 245 9.05 1.11 -23.67
C ARG A 245 9.88 -0.17 -23.87
N LEU A 246 9.90 -1.09 -22.92
CA LEU A 246 10.64 -2.35 -23.03
C LEU A 246 10.09 -3.22 -24.17
N ILE A 247 8.76 -3.36 -24.28
CA ILE A 247 8.14 -4.11 -25.37
C ILE A 247 8.50 -3.49 -26.73
N TYR A 248 8.45 -2.16 -26.87
CA TYR A 248 8.88 -1.48 -28.09
C TYR A 248 10.34 -1.79 -28.42
N LEU A 249 11.25 -1.66 -27.47
CA LEU A 249 12.67 -1.88 -27.71
C LEU A 249 12.95 -3.30 -28.21
N THR A 250 12.20 -4.32 -27.74
CA THR A 250 12.39 -5.70 -28.24
C THR A 250 12.12 -5.84 -29.73
N THR A 251 11.29 -4.97 -30.32
CA THR A 251 10.99 -4.99 -31.75
C THR A 251 12.16 -4.52 -32.60
N LEU A 252 13.06 -3.69 -32.05
CA LEU A 252 14.18 -3.06 -32.77
C LEU A 252 15.40 -3.98 -32.96
N TYR A 253 15.50 -5.07 -32.22
CA TYR A 253 16.63 -5.98 -32.31
C TYR A 253 16.53 -6.81 -33.60
N GLU A 254 17.67 -7.00 -34.28
CA GLU A 254 17.81 -7.89 -35.44
C GLU A 254 17.95 -9.35 -34.96
N THR A 255 16.88 -9.94 -34.50
CA THR A 255 16.81 -11.34 -34.05
C THR A 255 15.62 -12.04 -34.69
N ASP A 256 15.56 -13.36 -34.54
CA ASP A 256 14.42 -14.15 -35.02
C ASP A 256 13.11 -13.79 -34.29
N ILE A 257 12.00 -14.12 -34.92
CA ILE A 257 10.65 -13.81 -34.38
C ILE A 257 10.38 -14.54 -33.06
N GLY A 258 10.91 -15.76 -32.90
CA GLY A 258 10.75 -16.54 -31.66
C GLY A 258 11.38 -15.82 -30.47
N THR A 259 12.64 -15.42 -30.60
CA THR A 259 13.35 -14.66 -29.51
C THR A 259 12.62 -13.38 -29.12
N LYS A 260 12.08 -12.64 -30.08
CA LYS A 260 11.29 -11.43 -29.79
C LYS A 260 10.01 -11.76 -29.02
N LYS A 261 9.33 -12.83 -29.42
CA LYS A 261 8.10 -13.29 -28.77
C LYS A 261 8.37 -13.74 -27.33
N ASP A 262 9.40 -14.57 -27.14
CA ASP A 262 9.79 -15.06 -25.81
C ASP A 262 10.12 -13.89 -24.85
N MET A 263 10.82 -12.87 -25.35
CA MET A 263 11.13 -11.69 -24.53
C MET A 263 9.87 -10.89 -24.18
N ARG A 264 8.92 -10.75 -25.12
CA ARG A 264 7.63 -10.09 -24.87
C ARG A 264 6.82 -10.86 -23.81
N GLU A 265 6.77 -12.19 -23.90
CA GLU A 265 6.11 -13.05 -22.92
C GLU A 265 6.75 -12.89 -21.54
N LYS A 266 8.07 -12.90 -21.41
CA LYS A 266 8.78 -12.64 -20.15
C LYS A 266 8.44 -11.27 -19.56
N ILE A 267 8.37 -10.20 -20.38
CA ILE A 267 7.96 -8.88 -19.93
C ILE A 267 6.53 -8.94 -19.39
N ASN A 268 5.61 -9.57 -20.10
CA ASN A 268 4.22 -9.67 -19.70
C ASN A 268 4.05 -10.46 -18.39
N GLU A 269 4.75 -11.59 -18.23
CA GLU A 269 4.75 -12.37 -16.98
C GLU A 269 5.30 -11.58 -15.79
N CYS A 270 6.37 -10.79 -16.02
CA CYS A 270 6.89 -9.88 -15.00
C CYS A 270 5.80 -8.90 -14.53
N TRP A 271 5.14 -8.21 -15.48
CA TRP A 271 4.09 -7.24 -15.14
C TRP A 271 2.85 -7.86 -14.50
N LYS A 272 2.47 -9.06 -14.92
CA LYS A 272 1.44 -9.85 -14.24
C LYS A 272 1.79 -10.07 -12.77
N SER A 273 3.01 -10.51 -12.50
CA SER A 273 3.51 -10.67 -11.13
C SER A 273 3.51 -9.36 -10.36
N LEU A 274 4.00 -8.26 -10.95
CA LEU A 274 4.02 -6.93 -10.34
C LEU A 274 2.63 -6.48 -9.90
N TYR A 275 1.67 -6.52 -10.82
CA TYR A 275 0.29 -6.10 -10.52
C TYR A 275 -0.41 -7.01 -9.51
N GLY A 276 -0.13 -8.32 -9.55
CA GLY A 276 -0.63 -9.27 -8.58
C GLY A 276 -0.13 -8.96 -7.16
N TYR A 277 1.16 -8.61 -7.00
CA TYR A 277 1.71 -8.22 -5.70
C TYR A 277 1.22 -6.84 -5.24
N ILE A 278 1.26 -5.83 -6.12
CA ILE A 278 0.82 -4.46 -5.80
C ILE A 278 -0.68 -4.45 -5.45
N GLY A 279 -1.50 -5.20 -6.19
CA GLY A 279 -2.94 -5.29 -5.96
C GLY A 279 -3.31 -5.90 -4.62
N ARG A 280 -2.49 -6.82 -4.10
CA ARG A 280 -2.71 -7.46 -2.78
C ARG A 280 -2.35 -6.57 -1.60
N LEU A 281 -1.48 -5.58 -1.79
CA LEU A 281 -1.09 -4.67 -0.71
C LEU A 281 -2.30 -3.91 -0.18
N SER A 282 -2.47 -3.97 1.13
CA SER A 282 -3.57 -3.28 1.80
C SER A 282 -3.32 -1.76 1.82
N ASN A 283 -4.42 -0.99 2.00
CA ASN A 283 -4.30 0.46 2.27
C ASN A 283 -3.55 0.75 3.59
N GLN A 284 -3.22 -0.29 4.35
CA GLN A 284 -2.45 -0.21 5.59
C GLN A 284 -0.94 -0.36 5.36
N SER A 285 -0.50 -0.64 4.12
CA SER A 285 0.92 -0.69 3.78
C SER A 285 1.63 0.61 4.21
N LEU A 286 2.93 0.51 4.48
CA LEU A 286 3.76 1.65 4.94
C LEU A 286 3.60 2.90 4.09
N TRP A 287 3.47 2.73 2.79
CA TRP A 287 3.40 3.81 1.82
C TRP A 287 1.99 4.36 1.63
N GLY A 288 0.95 3.52 1.67
CA GLY A 288 -0.44 3.96 1.52
C GLY A 288 -0.84 5.00 2.56
N ARG A 289 -0.40 4.86 3.82
CA ARG A 289 -0.71 5.85 4.88
C ARG A 289 0.06 7.16 4.76
N ARG A 290 1.26 7.19 4.18
CA ARG A 290 2.08 8.41 4.07
C ARG A 290 1.67 9.30 2.94
N TYR A 291 1.22 8.74 1.83
CA TYR A 291 0.96 9.50 0.62
C TYR A 291 -0.48 10.00 0.52
N VAL A 292 -1.45 9.33 1.14
CA VAL A 292 -2.84 9.83 1.29
C VAL A 292 -2.89 11.20 2.02
N TYR A 293 -1.89 11.50 2.88
CA TYR A 293 -1.81 12.80 3.57
C TYR A 293 -1.07 13.91 2.81
N ARG A 294 -0.47 13.63 1.66
CA ARG A 294 0.17 14.63 0.81
C ARG A 294 -0.58 14.75 -0.51
N ARG A 295 -0.99 15.95 -0.85
CA ARG A 295 -1.77 16.39 -2.02
C ARG A 295 -1.30 15.92 -3.41
N ASN A 296 -0.31 15.07 -3.53
CA ASN A 296 0.12 14.42 -4.78
C ASN A 296 -0.05 12.92 -4.57
N GLU A 297 -1.09 12.37 -5.16
CA GLU A 297 -1.36 10.93 -5.25
C GLU A 297 -0.23 10.27 -6.05
N ILE A 298 0.80 9.75 -5.37
CA ILE A 298 1.82 8.94 -6.01
C ILE A 298 1.32 7.50 -5.99
N GLU A 299 1.24 6.88 -7.14
CA GLU A 299 0.84 5.48 -7.29
C GLU A 299 1.82 4.54 -6.58
N LEU A 300 1.30 3.43 -6.04
CA LEU A 300 2.15 2.40 -5.39
C LEU A 300 3.18 1.81 -6.36
N ASP A 301 2.80 1.68 -7.62
CA ASP A 301 3.68 1.22 -8.71
C ASP A 301 4.92 2.13 -8.86
N ASP A 302 4.75 3.44 -8.81
CA ASP A 302 5.85 4.39 -8.91
C ASP A 302 6.76 4.35 -7.69
N ILE A 303 6.18 4.12 -6.51
CA ILE A 303 6.94 3.95 -5.26
C ILE A 303 7.79 2.69 -5.32
N PHE A 304 7.20 1.57 -5.74
CA PHE A 304 7.93 0.33 -5.93
C PHE A 304 9.08 0.50 -6.94
N LEU A 305 8.78 1.07 -8.10
CA LEU A 305 9.78 1.28 -9.16
C LEU A 305 10.93 2.16 -8.66
N GLN A 306 10.64 3.19 -7.87
CA GLN A 306 11.66 4.05 -7.27
C GLN A 306 12.54 3.27 -6.27
N ALA A 307 11.96 2.40 -5.46
CA ALA A 307 12.71 1.55 -4.53
C ALA A 307 13.59 0.56 -5.29
N GLN A 308 13.07 -0.09 -6.33
CA GLN A 308 13.81 -1.02 -7.18
C GLN A 308 15.02 -0.34 -7.84
N ILE A 309 14.84 0.83 -8.44
CA ILE A 309 15.93 1.58 -9.10
C ILE A 309 17.02 1.93 -8.10
N SER A 310 16.67 2.31 -6.87
CA SER A 310 17.65 2.65 -5.83
C SER A 310 18.50 1.45 -5.39
N SER A 311 17.98 0.24 -5.56
CA SER A 311 18.64 -1.02 -5.20
C SER A 311 19.28 -1.75 -6.40
N TYR A 312 19.06 -1.30 -7.63
CA TYR A 312 19.61 -1.93 -8.82
C TYR A 312 21.11 -1.64 -8.97
N ASP A 313 21.86 -2.64 -9.48
CA ASP A 313 23.30 -2.47 -9.67
C ASP A 313 23.60 -1.41 -10.73
N LYS A 314 24.25 -0.34 -10.31
CA LYS A 314 24.61 0.79 -11.17
C LYS A 314 25.60 0.41 -12.27
N ASN A 315 26.40 -0.62 -12.07
CA ASN A 315 27.42 -1.01 -13.02
C ASN A 315 26.80 -1.48 -14.35
N GLU A 316 25.58 -2.03 -14.31
CA GLU A 316 24.86 -2.45 -15.52
C GLU A 316 24.54 -1.27 -16.48
N PHE A 317 24.34 -0.06 -15.93
CA PHE A 317 24.02 1.13 -16.72
C PHE A 317 25.10 2.22 -16.72
N LYS A 318 26.27 1.92 -16.17
CA LYS A 318 27.35 2.89 -16.01
C LYS A 318 27.80 3.56 -17.31
N ASN A 319 27.75 2.84 -18.42
CA ASN A 319 28.15 3.36 -19.74
C ASN A 319 27.03 4.19 -20.39
N LEU A 320 25.79 4.08 -19.93
CA LEU A 320 24.61 4.74 -20.51
C LEU A 320 24.22 6.02 -19.77
N ILE A 321 24.61 6.13 -18.50
CA ILE A 321 24.29 7.27 -17.64
C ILE A 321 25.57 7.81 -17.03
N ASN A 322 25.88 9.08 -17.28
CA ASN A 322 26.90 9.75 -16.52
C ASN A 322 26.35 10.08 -15.14
N LEU A 323 26.77 9.29 -14.14
CA LEU A 323 26.33 9.42 -12.75
C LEU A 323 27.20 10.36 -11.94
N THR A 324 28.39 10.72 -12.45
CA THR A 324 29.36 11.59 -11.77
C THR A 324 29.35 12.98 -12.39
N TRP A 325 29.43 13.99 -11.54
CA TRP A 325 29.68 15.37 -11.93
C TRP A 325 30.66 16.00 -10.93
N GLU A 326 31.55 16.83 -11.43
CA GLU A 326 32.46 17.60 -10.60
C GLU A 326 31.81 18.89 -10.13
N SER A 327 31.82 19.15 -8.83
CA SER A 327 31.39 20.44 -8.29
C SER A 327 32.45 21.54 -8.60
N GLU A 328 32.08 22.80 -8.49
CA GLU A 328 33.03 23.92 -8.60
C GLU A 328 34.14 23.85 -7.57
N SER A 329 33.97 23.07 -6.49
CA SER A 329 35.00 22.79 -5.46
C SER A 329 35.95 21.64 -5.82
N GLY A 330 35.79 20.99 -6.98
CA GLY A 330 36.60 19.86 -7.40
C GLY A 330 36.22 18.51 -6.76
N GLU A 331 35.12 18.45 -6.04
CA GLU A 331 34.59 17.20 -5.48
C GLU A 331 33.76 16.45 -6.52
N THR A 332 34.02 15.15 -6.65
CA THR A 332 33.22 14.28 -7.52
C THR A 332 31.93 13.91 -6.82
N ASN A 333 30.81 14.46 -7.28
CA ASN A 333 29.49 14.12 -6.80
C ASN A 333 28.85 13.02 -7.67
N VAL A 334 28.12 12.10 -7.04
CA VAL A 334 27.38 11.03 -7.72
C VAL A 334 25.89 11.35 -7.65
N ARG A 335 25.26 11.45 -8.82
CA ARG A 335 23.81 11.67 -8.86
C ARG A 335 23.03 10.36 -8.89
N ARG A 336 21.81 10.42 -8.43
CA ARG A 336 20.85 9.33 -8.42
C ARG A 336 20.38 8.97 -9.83
N ILE A 337 20.14 7.66 -10.08
CA ILE A 337 19.32 7.19 -11.19
C ILE A 337 17.84 7.44 -10.86
N THR A 338 17.14 8.10 -11.75
CA THR A 338 15.70 8.33 -11.64
C THR A 338 14.92 7.49 -12.64
N ILE A 339 13.61 7.37 -12.45
CA ILE A 339 12.73 6.75 -13.43
C ILE A 339 12.86 7.44 -14.81
N ASN A 340 13.02 8.74 -14.81
CA ASN A 340 13.30 9.51 -16.04
C ASN A 340 14.60 9.10 -16.73
N ASP A 341 15.64 8.76 -15.96
CA ASP A 341 16.89 8.27 -16.55
C ASP A 341 16.71 6.91 -17.22
N LEU A 342 15.94 6.00 -16.58
CA LEU A 342 15.59 4.73 -17.22
C LEU A 342 14.90 4.95 -18.57
N LEU A 343 13.85 5.78 -18.59
CA LEU A 343 13.04 5.99 -19.80
C LEU A 343 13.73 6.81 -20.88
N LYS A 344 14.53 7.82 -20.52
CA LYS A 344 15.11 8.79 -21.48
C LYS A 344 16.57 8.58 -21.79
N ARG A 345 17.29 7.76 -21.01
CA ARG A 345 18.73 7.56 -21.16
C ARG A 345 19.14 6.10 -21.29
N VAL A 346 18.52 5.20 -20.53
CA VAL A 346 18.84 3.76 -20.55
C VAL A 346 18.05 3.05 -21.63
N PHE A 347 16.74 2.96 -21.46
CA PHE A 347 15.85 2.22 -22.36
C PHE A 347 15.43 3.11 -23.54
N THR A 348 16.37 3.37 -24.45
CA THR A 348 16.14 4.20 -25.63
C THR A 348 16.42 3.43 -26.91
N ALA A 349 15.71 3.76 -28.01
CA ALA A 349 15.94 3.19 -29.33
C ALA A 349 17.40 3.42 -29.78
N LYS A 350 17.96 4.58 -29.46
CA LYS A 350 19.35 4.91 -29.76
C LYS A 350 20.32 3.90 -29.14
N ASN A 351 20.18 3.56 -27.86
CA ASN A 351 21.09 2.63 -27.20
C ASN A 351 20.98 1.20 -27.75
N VAL A 352 19.82 0.82 -28.29
CA VAL A 352 19.64 -0.46 -29.02
C VAL A 352 20.40 -0.42 -30.35
N ILE A 353 20.19 0.64 -31.15
CA ILE A 353 20.86 0.82 -32.46
C ILE A 353 22.37 0.90 -32.31
N ASP A 354 22.85 1.65 -31.32
CA ASP A 354 24.28 1.81 -31.01
C ASP A 354 24.86 0.55 -30.30
N LYS A 355 24.09 -0.53 -30.15
CA LYS A 355 24.45 -1.81 -29.51
C LYS A 355 24.96 -1.65 -28.04
N GLN A 356 24.62 -0.56 -27.39
CA GLN A 356 24.96 -0.30 -25.98
C GLN A 356 23.98 -0.97 -25.01
N LEU A 357 22.72 -1.18 -25.44
CA LEU A 357 21.71 -1.91 -24.71
C LEU A 357 21.43 -3.24 -25.41
N THR A 358 21.68 -4.36 -24.75
CA THR A 358 21.46 -5.70 -25.30
C THR A 358 20.16 -6.31 -24.80
N LEU A 359 19.63 -7.32 -25.51
CA LEU A 359 18.48 -8.11 -25.00
C LEU A 359 18.77 -8.75 -23.65
N ASN A 360 20.01 -9.21 -23.44
CA ASN A 360 20.43 -9.78 -22.16
C ASN A 360 20.39 -8.74 -21.02
N SER A 361 20.70 -7.46 -21.29
CA SER A 361 20.59 -6.38 -20.32
C SER A 361 19.12 -6.13 -19.93
N ILE A 362 18.21 -6.23 -20.92
CA ILE A 362 16.76 -6.12 -20.66
C ILE A 362 16.28 -7.32 -19.85
N ASP A 363 16.67 -8.55 -20.21
CA ASP A 363 16.31 -9.78 -19.50
C ASP A 363 16.76 -9.74 -18.02
N LYS A 364 18.02 -9.36 -17.79
CA LYS A 364 18.54 -9.16 -16.43
C LYS A 364 17.73 -8.14 -15.62
N TYR A 365 17.35 -7.02 -16.25
CA TYR A 365 16.56 -6.00 -15.59
C TYR A 365 15.15 -6.50 -15.21
N ILE A 366 14.52 -7.25 -16.12
CA ILE A 366 13.20 -7.85 -15.89
C ILE A 366 13.25 -8.89 -14.77
N CYS A 367 14.28 -9.74 -14.76
CA CYS A 367 14.49 -10.71 -13.68
C CYS A 367 14.69 -10.01 -12.32
N ASP A 368 15.48 -8.92 -12.29
CA ASP A 368 15.65 -8.14 -11.09
C ASP A 368 14.34 -7.49 -10.62
N LEU A 369 13.56 -6.96 -11.55
CA LEU A 369 12.28 -6.33 -11.26
C LEU A 369 11.30 -7.35 -10.65
N SER A 370 11.23 -8.56 -11.22
CA SER A 370 10.39 -9.66 -10.72
C SER A 370 10.80 -10.13 -9.33
N ASN A 371 12.08 -10.23 -9.04
CA ASN A 371 12.57 -10.60 -7.72
C ASN A 371 12.34 -9.46 -6.70
N SER A 372 12.55 -8.23 -7.14
CA SER A 372 12.39 -7.05 -6.29
C SER A 372 10.98 -6.86 -5.76
N ILE A 373 9.94 -7.15 -6.57
CA ILE A 373 8.55 -6.98 -6.12
C ILE A 373 8.18 -7.95 -4.99
N ILE A 374 8.72 -9.17 -5.03
CA ILE A 374 8.47 -10.18 -3.99
C ILE A 374 9.04 -9.69 -2.66
N VAL A 375 10.31 -9.28 -2.67
CA VAL A 375 10.99 -8.77 -1.47
C VAL A 375 10.30 -7.52 -0.94
N TRP A 376 9.97 -6.58 -1.84
CA TRP A 376 9.33 -5.33 -1.46
C TRP A 376 7.93 -5.55 -0.87
N SER A 377 7.13 -6.42 -1.48
CA SER A 377 5.81 -6.78 -0.98
C SER A 377 5.88 -7.43 0.41
N ASN A 378 6.78 -8.39 0.59
CA ASN A 378 7.01 -9.06 1.88
C ASN A 378 7.48 -8.10 2.97
N MET A 379 8.22 -7.07 2.61
CA MET A 379 8.62 -6.02 3.55
C MET A 379 7.47 -5.07 3.89
N GLN A 380 6.58 -4.80 2.93
CA GLN A 380 5.40 -3.96 3.17
C GLN A 380 4.37 -4.64 4.06
N GLU A 381 4.15 -5.93 3.88
CA GLU A 381 3.21 -6.75 4.65
C GLU A 381 3.91 -8.02 5.17
N PRO A 382 4.76 -7.89 6.21
CA PRO A 382 5.54 -9.01 6.73
C PRO A 382 4.68 -10.20 7.18
N GLU A 383 3.46 -9.96 7.61
CA GLU A 383 2.49 -10.97 8.04
C GLU A 383 2.14 -11.97 6.95
N LEU A 384 2.19 -11.56 5.68
CA LEU A 384 1.91 -12.42 4.51
C LEU A 384 3.16 -13.11 3.97
N SER A 385 4.36 -12.76 4.50
CA SER A 385 5.63 -13.29 4.04
C SER A 385 5.90 -14.69 4.60
N GLN A 386 6.85 -15.40 3.98
CA GLN A 386 7.35 -16.69 4.46
C GLN A 386 8.59 -16.55 5.38
N TYR A 387 8.91 -15.33 5.81
CA TYR A 387 10.00 -15.10 6.78
C TYR A 387 9.66 -15.74 8.12
N ASP A 388 10.71 -16.07 8.91
CA ASP A 388 10.51 -16.55 10.28
C ASP A 388 9.81 -15.48 11.16
N ASP A 389 9.16 -15.92 12.21
CA ASP A 389 8.32 -15.05 13.04
C ASP A 389 9.09 -13.94 13.74
N GLU A 390 10.37 -14.18 14.10
CA GLU A 390 11.20 -13.13 14.70
C GLU A 390 11.54 -12.05 13.67
N PHE A 391 11.85 -12.43 12.44
CA PHE A 391 12.12 -11.48 11.35
C PHE A 391 10.90 -10.63 11.04
N LYS A 392 9.72 -11.27 10.92
CA LYS A 392 8.43 -10.58 10.74
C LYS A 392 8.16 -9.59 11.87
N GLU A 393 8.33 -10.02 13.13
CA GLU A 393 8.11 -9.16 14.30
C GLU A 393 8.97 -7.90 14.22
N TYR A 394 10.26 -8.02 13.88
CA TYR A 394 11.13 -6.86 13.80
C TYR A 394 10.85 -5.96 12.59
N LEU A 395 10.44 -6.48 11.45
CA LEU A 395 9.94 -5.67 10.33
C LEU A 395 8.69 -4.86 10.74
N MET A 396 7.77 -5.46 11.50
CA MET A 396 6.59 -4.74 12.01
C MET A 396 6.98 -3.62 12.99
N LYS A 397 7.99 -3.84 13.83
CA LYS A 397 8.52 -2.81 14.74
C LYS A 397 9.12 -1.63 13.97
N ILE A 398 9.93 -1.89 12.95
CA ILE A 398 10.43 -0.84 12.06
C ILE A 398 9.27 -0.11 11.39
N ARG A 399 8.31 -0.84 10.82
CA ARG A 399 7.09 -0.26 10.22
C ARG A 399 6.38 0.68 11.19
N PHE A 400 6.25 0.29 12.46
CA PHE A 400 5.65 1.13 13.49
C PHE A 400 6.38 2.47 13.63
N PHE A 401 7.70 2.47 13.73
CA PHE A 401 8.48 3.71 13.82
C PHE A 401 8.34 4.56 12.56
N LEU A 402 8.49 3.97 11.41
CA LEU A 402 8.45 4.69 10.14
C LEU A 402 7.07 5.33 9.85
N THR A 403 5.99 4.77 10.40
CA THR A 403 4.64 5.32 10.21
C THR A 403 4.22 6.34 11.26
N ASN A 404 4.71 6.22 12.49
CA ASN A 404 4.22 7.01 13.61
C ASN A 404 5.06 8.23 13.96
N PHE A 405 6.30 8.27 13.49
CA PHE A 405 7.19 9.39 13.77
C PHE A 405 7.50 10.15 12.49
N SER A 406 7.15 11.44 12.49
CA SER A 406 7.59 12.35 11.46
C SER A 406 9.00 12.79 11.79
N TYR A 407 9.98 12.21 11.14
CA TYR A 407 11.38 12.65 11.27
C TYR A 407 11.59 14.01 10.58
N ASN A 408 10.91 15.03 11.10
CA ASN A 408 11.10 16.44 10.76
C ASN A 408 12.27 17.05 11.54
N ILE A 409 13.30 16.28 11.78
CA ILE A 409 14.57 16.85 12.25
C ILE A 409 15.13 17.64 11.08
N SER A 410 15.44 18.91 11.30
CA SER A 410 15.90 19.88 10.30
C SER A 410 16.82 19.25 9.23
N GLY A 411 16.27 19.01 8.03
CA GLY A 411 16.99 18.38 6.92
C GLY A 411 16.62 16.94 6.57
N TYR A 412 15.95 16.18 7.44
CA TYR A 412 15.70 14.72 7.27
C TYR A 412 14.27 14.35 6.88
N ARG A 413 13.65 15.08 5.96
CA ARG A 413 12.30 14.73 5.46
C ARG A 413 12.18 13.29 4.89
N ASN A 414 13.31 12.60 4.73
CA ASN A 414 13.39 11.36 3.98
C ASN A 414 14.08 10.18 4.71
N LEU A 415 14.42 10.30 6.01
CA LEU A 415 15.11 9.24 6.76
C LEU A 415 14.37 7.89 6.68
N SER A 416 13.06 7.92 6.72
CA SER A 416 12.24 6.72 6.59
C SER A 416 12.47 6.00 5.27
N THR A 417 12.55 6.75 4.16
CA THR A 417 12.78 6.18 2.83
C THR A 417 14.19 5.59 2.72
N LEU A 418 15.17 6.21 3.37
CA LEU A 418 16.53 5.66 3.43
C LEU A 418 16.54 4.32 4.18
N ILE A 419 15.98 4.27 5.37
CA ILE A 419 15.93 3.04 6.18
C ILE A 419 15.22 1.93 5.39
N GLU A 420 14.10 2.24 4.76
CA GLU A 420 13.38 1.27 3.92
C GLU A 420 14.22 0.80 2.74
N SER A 421 14.90 1.69 2.04
CA SER A 421 15.77 1.33 0.90
C SER A 421 16.95 0.48 1.32
N ILE A 422 17.55 0.77 2.48
CA ILE A 422 18.64 -0.05 3.04
C ILE A 422 18.13 -1.45 3.40
N ILE A 423 17.04 -1.54 4.14
CA ILE A 423 16.45 -2.84 4.53
C ILE A 423 16.06 -3.64 3.30
N PHE A 424 15.39 -3.01 2.34
CA PHE A 424 15.00 -3.65 1.10
C PHE A 424 16.19 -4.23 0.36
N ARG A 425 17.25 -3.45 0.19
CA ARG A 425 18.47 -3.90 -0.45
C ARG A 425 19.14 -5.04 0.31
N MET A 426 19.27 -4.91 1.63
CA MET A 426 19.87 -5.97 2.45
C MET A 426 19.11 -7.30 2.36
N ILE A 427 17.79 -7.27 2.41
CA ILE A 427 16.95 -8.47 2.26
C ILE A 427 17.17 -9.07 0.87
N LYS A 428 17.06 -8.25 -0.18
CA LYS A 428 17.20 -8.70 -1.57
C LYS A 428 18.54 -9.38 -1.85
N GLU A 429 19.62 -8.85 -1.29
CA GLU A 429 20.97 -9.34 -1.53
C GLU A 429 21.37 -10.52 -0.62
N ASN A 430 20.65 -10.73 0.49
CA ASN A 430 20.91 -11.80 1.47
C ASN A 430 19.72 -12.74 1.64
N GLU A 431 18.94 -12.96 0.61
CA GLU A 431 17.69 -13.74 0.65
C GLU A 431 17.86 -15.16 1.22
N LYS A 432 19.06 -15.76 1.04
CA LYS A 432 19.40 -17.10 1.52
C LYS A 432 19.84 -17.15 2.98
N ASP A 433 20.30 -16.03 3.54
CA ASP A 433 20.72 -15.90 4.95
C ASP A 433 20.32 -14.54 5.52
N LEU A 434 19.14 -14.50 6.09
CA LEU A 434 18.58 -13.30 6.71
C LEU A 434 19.06 -13.06 8.15
N SER A 435 19.90 -13.92 8.70
CA SER A 435 20.35 -13.79 10.10
C SER A 435 21.19 -12.54 10.34
N SER A 436 22.04 -12.17 9.39
CA SER A 436 22.81 -10.93 9.41
C SER A 436 21.92 -9.70 9.28
N VAL A 437 20.94 -9.75 8.37
CA VAL A 437 19.94 -8.70 8.17
C VAL A 437 19.12 -8.49 9.45
N LEU A 438 18.69 -9.56 10.10
CA LEU A 438 17.94 -9.50 11.35
C LEU A 438 18.73 -8.77 12.45
N LYS A 439 20.05 -9.01 12.57
CA LYS A 439 20.90 -8.30 13.53
C LYS A 439 20.88 -6.80 13.29
N VAL A 440 20.96 -6.37 12.03
CA VAL A 440 20.89 -4.95 11.65
C VAL A 440 19.51 -4.38 11.95
N ILE A 441 18.43 -5.07 11.59
CA ILE A 441 17.06 -4.63 11.87
C ILE A 441 16.83 -4.49 13.38
N LYS A 442 17.31 -5.43 14.20
CA LYS A 442 17.25 -5.35 15.68
C LYS A 442 17.98 -4.11 16.21
N SER A 443 19.14 -3.82 15.67
CA SER A 443 19.91 -2.63 16.06
C SER A 443 19.23 -1.33 15.60
N LEU A 444 18.69 -1.30 14.38
CA LEU A 444 17.89 -0.18 13.87
C LEU A 444 16.66 0.09 14.76
N GLU A 445 15.91 -0.95 15.14
CA GLU A 445 14.75 -0.80 16.05
C GLU A 445 15.16 -0.16 17.37
N LYS A 446 16.24 -0.66 17.99
CA LYS A 446 16.76 -0.09 19.24
C LYS A 446 17.13 1.38 19.07
N ASN A 447 17.80 1.74 18.00
CA ASN A 447 18.24 3.11 17.73
C ASN A 447 17.04 4.03 17.44
N LEU A 448 16.06 3.59 16.66
CA LEU A 448 14.82 4.32 16.42
C LEU A 448 14.06 4.55 17.74
N PHE A 449 14.01 3.54 18.61
CA PHE A 449 13.46 3.70 19.95
C PHE A 449 14.19 4.79 20.73
N LEU A 450 15.51 4.74 20.83
CA LEU A 450 16.31 5.67 21.62
C LEU A 450 16.22 7.11 21.12
N ILE A 451 16.23 7.33 19.83
CA ILE A 451 16.08 8.67 19.21
C ILE A 451 14.74 9.29 19.61
N ASN A 452 13.67 8.49 19.65
CA ASN A 452 12.36 8.98 19.98
C ASN A 452 12.07 9.01 21.48
N PHE A 453 12.82 8.24 22.26
CA PHE A 453 12.70 8.19 23.71
C PHE A 453 13.52 9.28 24.39
N LEU A 454 14.66 9.69 23.80
CA LEU A 454 15.58 10.71 24.30
C LEU A 454 15.51 11.95 23.40
N PRO A 455 14.84 13.03 23.80
CA PRO A 455 14.50 14.15 22.90
C PRO A 455 15.69 14.99 22.39
N ASP A 456 16.87 14.87 23.00
CA ASP A 456 18.08 15.61 22.59
C ASP A 456 19.09 14.74 21.81
N PHE A 457 18.66 13.55 21.35
CA PHE A 457 19.50 12.71 20.53
C PHE A 457 19.58 13.26 19.10
N SER A 458 20.73 13.79 18.71
CA SER A 458 20.99 14.21 17.33
C SER A 458 21.80 13.16 16.57
N TRP A 459 21.37 12.87 15.34
CA TRP A 459 22.18 12.09 14.40
C TRP A 459 23.45 12.87 14.06
N ASN A 460 24.55 12.16 13.83
CA ASN A 460 25.90 12.71 13.63
C ASN A 460 25.93 13.90 12.64
N GLU A 461 26.76 14.91 12.91
CA GLU A 461 26.96 16.11 12.09
C GLU A 461 27.35 15.80 10.62
N GLU A 462 28.00 14.66 10.36
CA GLU A 462 28.32 14.22 8.99
C GLU A 462 27.08 13.95 8.13
N LEU A 463 26.02 13.39 8.73
CA LEU A 463 24.71 13.24 8.06
C LEU A 463 23.97 14.59 7.94
N GLN A 464 24.26 15.54 8.84
CA GLN A 464 23.68 16.90 8.78
C GLN A 464 24.32 17.75 7.67
N ASN A 465 25.60 17.56 7.36
CA ASN A 465 26.31 18.35 6.37
C ASN A 465 26.02 17.95 4.92
N LYS A 466 25.46 16.73 4.68
CA LYS A 466 24.98 16.28 3.37
C LYS A 466 23.53 16.73 3.09
N LYS A 467 23.20 17.95 3.47
CA LYS A 467 21.84 18.56 3.49
C LYS A 467 21.10 18.63 2.15
N ASN A 468 21.77 18.49 1.03
CA ASN A 468 21.20 18.75 -0.29
C ASN A 468 20.96 17.50 -1.14
N ASP A 469 21.50 16.35 -0.76
CA ASP A 469 21.31 15.13 -1.54
C ASP A 469 20.06 14.41 -1.10
N SER A 470 19.22 14.01 -2.05
CA SER A 470 18.05 13.20 -1.73
C SER A 470 18.53 11.89 -1.12
N ILE A 471 17.82 11.37 -0.13
CA ILE A 471 18.22 10.16 0.61
C ILE A 471 18.22 8.90 -0.28
N PHE A 472 17.46 8.93 -1.38
CA PHE A 472 17.60 7.94 -2.43
C PHE A 472 18.99 7.99 -3.08
N ASP A 473 19.64 9.15 -3.13
CA ASP A 473 21.00 9.29 -3.60
C ASP A 473 21.98 8.56 -2.69
N PHE A 474 21.72 8.56 -1.39
CA PHE A 474 22.57 7.90 -0.41
C PHE A 474 22.52 6.37 -0.54
N ALA A 475 21.32 5.77 -0.63
CA ALA A 475 21.18 4.32 -0.84
C ALA A 475 21.80 3.88 -2.19
N SER A 476 21.81 4.78 -3.17
CA SER A 476 22.38 4.54 -4.48
C SER A 476 23.92 4.74 -4.56
N LEU A 477 24.57 5.29 -3.52
CA LEU A 477 26.02 5.46 -3.46
C LEU A 477 26.77 4.15 -3.19
N PHE A 478 26.10 3.14 -2.62
CA PHE A 478 26.76 1.88 -2.29
C PHE A 478 26.84 0.96 -3.49
N ASN A 479 28.03 0.54 -3.85
CA ASN A 479 28.29 -0.27 -5.03
C ASN A 479 28.10 -1.78 -4.79
N ASN A 480 28.10 -2.21 -3.52
CA ASN A 480 27.97 -3.62 -3.16
C ASN A 480 27.46 -3.80 -1.72
N ASN A 481 27.06 -5.03 -1.37
CA ASN A 481 26.57 -5.42 -0.04
C ASN A 481 27.53 -5.09 1.08
N LYS A 482 28.82 -5.26 0.85
CA LYS A 482 29.85 -5.05 1.86
C LYS A 482 29.84 -3.59 2.31
N GLU A 483 29.73 -2.65 1.35
CA GLU A 483 29.65 -1.22 1.67
C GLU A 483 28.37 -0.85 2.42
N VAL A 484 27.23 -1.47 2.10
CA VAL A 484 25.98 -1.27 2.83
C VAL A 484 26.10 -1.79 4.27
N ILE A 485 26.71 -2.97 4.45
CA ILE A 485 26.92 -3.55 5.77
C ILE A 485 27.94 -2.69 6.56
N GLU A 486 29.06 -2.31 5.97
CA GLU A 486 30.05 -1.46 6.59
C GLU A 486 29.48 -0.08 6.96
N PHE A 487 28.63 0.51 6.11
CA PHE A 487 27.91 1.75 6.42
C PHE A 487 26.92 1.56 7.56
N SER A 488 26.11 0.50 7.51
CA SER A 488 25.17 0.21 8.60
C SER A 488 25.89 -0.06 9.89
N ASP A 489 27.01 -0.79 9.88
CA ASP A 489 27.85 -1.05 11.04
C ASP A 489 28.53 0.24 11.55
N THR A 490 28.96 1.12 10.64
CA THR A 490 29.53 2.44 11.00
C THR A 490 28.46 3.33 11.62
N LEU A 491 27.27 3.39 10.99
CA LEU A 491 26.12 4.09 11.54
C LEU A 491 25.75 3.57 12.93
N LEU A 492 25.71 2.24 13.10
CA LEU A 492 25.43 1.57 14.35
C LEU A 492 26.53 1.79 15.40
N ASN A 493 27.81 1.79 15.00
CA ASN A 493 28.94 2.06 15.88
C ASN A 493 28.96 3.53 16.32
N ASP A 494 28.68 4.47 15.44
CA ASP A 494 28.60 5.90 15.78
C ASP A 494 27.37 6.16 16.68
N MET A 495 26.24 5.56 16.41
CA MET A 495 25.07 5.60 17.29
C MET A 495 25.38 4.97 18.67
N ASN A 496 26.15 3.88 18.72
CA ASN A 496 26.57 3.27 19.98
C ASN A 496 27.63 4.12 20.75
N LYS A 497 28.52 4.85 20.05
CA LYS A 497 29.42 5.82 20.65
C LYS A 497 28.67 7.01 21.24
N ASP A 498 27.69 7.50 20.55
CA ASP A 498 26.81 8.59 21.03
C ASP A 498 25.96 8.15 22.22
N LEU A 499 25.49 6.89 22.24
CA LEU A 499 24.86 6.29 23.42
C LEU A 499 25.80 6.27 24.64
N GLN A 500 27.11 6.08 24.45
CA GLN A 500 28.08 6.16 25.54
C GLN A 500 28.31 7.61 26.04
N LYS A 501 28.26 8.61 25.13
CA LYS A 501 28.22 10.03 25.49
C LYS A 501 26.96 10.41 26.24
N ILE A 502 25.81 9.90 25.82
CA ILE A 502 24.53 10.13 26.50
C ILE A 502 24.53 9.54 27.89
N LYS A 503 25.11 8.36 28.10
CA LYS A 503 25.29 7.81 29.46
C LYS A 503 26.04 8.77 30.40
N LYS A 504 26.93 9.61 29.89
CA LYS A 504 27.66 10.63 30.67
C LYS A 504 26.84 11.92 30.89
N ASN A 505 25.93 12.28 29.98
CA ASN A 505 25.22 13.57 29.97
C ASN A 505 23.73 13.46 30.29
N LEU A 506 23.23 12.28 30.69
CA LEU A 506 21.80 12.06 30.94
C LEU A 506 21.21 13.01 32.00
N SER A 507 22.03 13.44 32.95
CA SER A 507 21.64 14.43 33.97
C SER A 507 21.37 15.82 33.41
N ILE A 508 22.00 16.20 32.28
CA ILE A 508 21.83 17.50 31.63
C ILE A 508 20.59 17.50 30.71
N LEU A 509 20.23 16.34 30.15
CA LEU A 509 19.11 16.16 29.22
C LEU A 509 17.74 16.26 29.89
N ILE A 510 17.64 15.88 31.15
CA ILE A 510 16.39 15.82 31.93
C ILE A 510 15.82 17.21 32.20
N ASP A 511 16.68 18.20 32.47
CA ASP A 511 16.24 19.59 32.67
C ASP A 511 15.66 20.25 31.41
N LYS A 512 16.11 19.83 30.22
CA LYS A 512 15.61 20.33 28.92
C LYS A 512 14.30 19.67 28.49
N SER A 513 14.09 18.39 28.79
CA SER A 513 12.89 17.66 28.40
C SER A 513 11.59 18.22 29.02
N ALA A 514 11.67 18.76 30.22
CA ALA A 514 10.55 19.44 30.90
C ALA A 514 10.10 20.72 30.17
N SER A 515 10.95 21.34 29.35
CA SER A 515 10.63 22.55 28.56
C SER A 515 10.05 22.24 27.17
N ILE A 516 10.27 21.05 26.62
CA ILE A 516 9.88 20.65 25.26
C ILE A 516 8.40 20.21 25.20
N LEU A 517 7.81 19.76 26.30
CA LEU A 517 6.40 19.37 26.39
C LEU A 517 5.38 20.50 26.11
N LYS A 518 5.83 21.70 25.77
CA LYS A 518 4.95 22.83 25.43
C LYS A 518 4.46 22.83 23.97
N ASN A 519 4.99 21.99 23.09
CA ASN A 519 4.65 21.98 21.68
C ASN A 519 3.64 20.86 21.34
N LYS A 520 2.56 21.18 20.58
CA LYS A 520 1.54 20.19 20.16
C LYS A 520 2.12 18.99 19.38
N GLN A 521 3.23 19.18 18.69
CA GLN A 521 3.91 18.14 17.91
C GLN A 521 4.66 17.17 18.83
N ALA A 522 5.33 17.65 19.88
CA ALA A 522 5.98 16.86 20.91
C ALA A 522 4.97 15.98 21.69
N TYR A 523 3.71 16.43 21.82
CA TYR A 523 2.67 15.65 22.46
C TYR A 523 2.24 14.42 21.63
N SER A 524 2.15 14.55 20.31
CA SER A 524 1.79 13.42 19.44
C SER A 524 2.91 12.37 19.37
N GLU A 525 4.16 12.82 19.36
CA GLU A 525 5.35 11.96 19.32
C GLU A 525 5.57 11.27 20.68
N SER A 526 5.41 11.96 21.80
CA SER A 526 5.48 11.38 23.14
C SER A 526 4.35 10.37 23.39
N LYS A 527 3.18 10.57 22.77
CA LYS A 527 2.09 9.62 22.78
C LYS A 527 2.45 8.34 22.03
N ALA A 528 3.08 8.46 20.87
CA ALA A 528 3.48 7.31 20.05
C ALA A 528 4.56 6.46 20.73
N ILE A 529 5.57 7.09 21.36
CA ILE A 529 6.61 6.35 22.09
C ILE A 529 6.04 5.67 23.35
N SER A 530 5.16 6.34 24.08
CA SER A 530 4.47 5.74 25.23
C SER A 530 3.62 4.54 24.80
N TYR A 531 2.92 4.65 23.69
CA TYR A 531 2.15 3.56 23.11
C TYR A 531 3.07 2.38 22.76
N TYR A 532 4.21 2.63 22.10
CA TYR A 532 5.16 1.59 21.75
C TYR A 532 5.75 0.87 22.97
N ILE A 533 6.11 1.60 24.02
CA ILE A 533 6.62 1.02 25.28
C ILE A 533 5.58 0.09 25.89
N LEU A 534 4.33 0.53 25.95
CA LEU A 534 3.25 -0.25 26.56
C LEU A 534 2.86 -1.46 25.71
N LEU A 535 2.94 -1.34 24.37
CA LEU A 535 2.75 -2.45 23.44
C LEU A 535 3.84 -3.52 23.62
N GLU A 536 5.12 -3.11 23.68
CA GLU A 536 6.24 -4.03 23.94
C GLU A 536 6.14 -4.66 25.33
N TYR A 537 5.59 -3.92 26.31
CA TYR A 537 5.35 -4.46 27.66
C TYR A 537 4.24 -5.50 27.66
N GLU A 538 3.16 -5.30 26.92
CA GLU A 538 2.10 -6.30 26.72
C GLU A 538 2.69 -7.59 26.12
N ILE A 539 3.46 -7.48 25.04
CA ILE A 539 4.14 -8.61 24.36
C ILE A 539 5.10 -9.31 25.35
N TYR A 540 5.84 -8.56 26.16
CA TYR A 540 6.72 -9.13 27.17
C TYR A 540 5.95 -9.96 28.22
N LEU A 541 4.83 -9.47 28.69
CA LEU A 541 3.99 -10.18 29.67
C LEU A 541 3.34 -11.43 29.04
N MET A 542 2.91 -11.35 27.79
CA MET A 542 2.43 -12.49 27.01
C MET A 542 3.50 -13.58 26.94
N LYS A 543 4.70 -13.24 26.50
CA LYS A 543 5.85 -14.16 26.41
C LYS A 543 6.22 -14.77 27.78
N LYS A 544 6.04 -14.04 28.87
CA LYS A 544 6.32 -14.50 30.24
C LYS A 544 5.27 -15.47 30.77
N SER A 545 4.04 -15.41 30.27
CA SER A 545 2.92 -16.24 30.77
C SER A 545 3.02 -17.72 30.39
N LYS A 546 4.07 -18.14 29.66
CA LYS A 546 4.29 -19.50 29.11
C LYS A 546 3.22 -20.02 28.16
N ASN A 547 2.32 -19.19 27.68
CA ASN A 547 1.43 -19.58 26.60
C ASN A 547 2.23 -19.61 25.29
N LEU A 548 1.92 -20.56 24.42
CA LEU A 548 2.39 -20.54 23.02
C LEU A 548 1.90 -19.21 22.42
N LEU A 549 2.83 -18.30 22.17
CA LEU A 549 2.55 -17.02 21.53
C LEU A 549 2.81 -17.23 20.05
N GLU A 550 1.78 -17.11 19.23
CA GLU A 550 1.91 -17.13 17.80
C GLU A 550 2.20 -15.73 17.27
N PHE A 551 2.86 -15.67 16.12
CA PHE A 551 3.11 -14.39 15.44
C PHE A 551 1.80 -13.64 15.13
N SER A 552 0.72 -14.35 14.85
CA SER A 552 -0.63 -13.80 14.65
C SER A 552 -1.09 -12.90 15.81
N ASP A 553 -0.81 -13.29 17.06
CA ASP A 553 -1.16 -12.50 18.24
C ASP A 553 -0.40 -11.17 18.29
N ILE A 554 0.90 -11.20 17.96
CA ILE A 554 1.76 -10.02 17.89
C ILE A 554 1.32 -9.11 16.73
N SER A 555 1.05 -9.71 15.57
CA SER A 555 0.58 -8.99 14.38
C SER A 555 -0.71 -8.22 14.66
N LEU A 556 -1.68 -8.85 15.31
CA LEU A 556 -2.94 -8.20 15.70
C LEU A 556 -2.69 -6.96 16.56
N LEU A 557 -1.79 -7.03 17.54
CA LEU A 557 -1.46 -5.88 18.40
C LEU A 557 -0.88 -4.69 17.62
N TYR A 558 0.00 -4.95 16.63
CA TYR A 558 0.60 -3.89 15.81
C TYR A 558 -0.39 -3.31 14.78
N ASN A 559 -1.31 -4.13 14.26
CA ASN A 559 -2.28 -3.73 13.25
C ASN A 559 -3.54 -3.09 13.84
N SER A 560 -3.89 -3.40 15.09
CA SER A 560 -5.10 -2.91 15.78
C SER A 560 -5.01 -1.45 16.27
N LYS A 561 -4.14 -0.62 15.71
CA LYS A 561 -3.96 0.78 16.17
C LYS A 561 -5.25 1.60 16.18
N ASN A 562 -6.20 1.29 15.31
CA ASN A 562 -7.50 1.97 15.31
C ASN A 562 -8.44 1.44 16.40
N ASP A 563 -8.19 0.23 16.90
CA ASP A 563 -9.01 -0.46 17.88
C ASP A 563 -8.43 -0.36 19.31
N LEU A 564 -7.14 -0.01 19.45
CA LEU A 564 -6.45 0.17 20.70
C LEU A 564 -6.18 1.65 20.97
N ASN A 565 -6.49 2.06 22.19
CA ASN A 565 -6.28 3.42 22.67
C ASN A 565 -5.36 3.48 23.88
N LEU A 566 -4.65 4.60 24.01
CA LEU A 566 -3.88 4.94 25.19
C LEU A 566 -4.82 5.56 26.24
N GLU A 567 -5.09 4.83 27.30
CA GLU A 567 -5.99 5.21 28.40
C GLU A 567 -5.21 5.75 29.61
N HIS A 568 -5.81 6.72 30.27
CA HIS A 568 -5.35 7.28 31.57
C HIS A 568 -6.07 6.58 32.70
N ILE A 569 -5.38 5.76 33.48
CA ILE A 569 -5.99 5.05 34.64
C ILE A 569 -6.55 6.07 35.63
N TYR A 570 -5.74 7.04 36.10
CA TYR A 570 -6.23 8.30 36.69
C TYR A 570 -6.66 9.21 35.53
N PRO A 571 -7.98 9.42 35.34
CA PRO A 571 -8.48 10.02 34.11
C PRO A 571 -8.20 11.53 34.00
N LYS A 572 -8.19 12.06 32.80
CA LYS A 572 -8.01 13.50 32.54
C LYS A 572 -9.01 14.35 33.30
N ASN A 573 -10.26 13.90 33.40
CA ASN A 573 -11.36 14.60 34.08
C ASN A 573 -11.78 13.89 35.40
N GLY A 574 -10.83 13.44 36.21
CA GLY A 574 -11.06 12.78 37.49
C GLY A 574 -11.60 13.77 38.57
N ARG A 575 -12.88 14.15 38.46
CA ARG A 575 -13.54 15.11 39.36
C ARG A 575 -14.45 14.48 40.43
N ASN A 576 -14.64 13.16 40.44
CA ASN A 576 -15.44 12.46 41.45
C ASN A 576 -14.74 12.42 42.78
N HIS A 577 -15.48 12.01 43.84
CA HIS A 577 -14.99 11.96 45.23
C HIS A 577 -13.75 11.07 45.35
N TYR A 578 -13.74 9.89 44.72
CA TYR A 578 -12.66 8.93 44.78
C TYR A 578 -11.30 9.53 44.33
N TRP A 579 -11.28 10.25 43.20
CA TRP A 579 -10.06 10.86 42.65
C TRP A 579 -9.65 12.11 43.46
N ARG A 580 -10.63 12.88 44.01
CA ARG A 580 -10.32 14.05 44.83
C ARG A 580 -9.66 13.64 46.14
N GLU A 581 -10.11 12.58 46.77
CA GLU A 581 -9.52 12.05 48.02
C GLU A 581 -8.05 11.65 47.79
N ARG A 582 -7.70 11.05 46.65
CA ARG A 582 -6.36 10.51 46.37
C ARG A 582 -5.38 11.52 45.81
N PHE A 583 -5.86 12.55 45.12
CA PHE A 583 -5.06 13.54 44.40
C PHE A 583 -5.41 14.99 44.78
N GLY A 584 -6.31 15.24 45.74
CA GLY A 584 -6.80 16.56 46.09
C GLY A 584 -5.74 17.53 46.60
N GLU A 585 -4.75 17.00 47.33
CA GLU A 585 -3.64 17.79 47.91
C GLU A 585 -2.67 18.33 46.83
N LEU A 586 -2.72 17.83 45.61
CA LEU A 586 -1.84 18.25 44.52
C LEU A 586 -2.35 19.52 43.87
N THR A 587 -1.43 20.38 43.46
CA THR A 587 -1.71 21.48 42.53
C THR A 587 -2.16 20.95 41.16
N ASP A 588 -2.87 21.73 40.38
CA ASP A 588 -3.35 21.28 39.05
C ASP A 588 -2.18 20.91 38.12
N LYS A 589 -1.07 21.62 38.22
CA LYS A 589 0.15 21.31 37.45
C LYS A 589 0.76 19.95 37.85
N GLN A 590 0.72 19.62 39.12
CA GLN A 590 1.16 18.30 39.64
C GLN A 590 0.20 17.20 39.21
N LYS A 591 -1.14 17.44 39.30
CA LYS A 591 -2.16 16.50 38.81
C LYS A 591 -1.95 16.18 37.34
N ASP A 592 -1.68 17.18 36.50
CA ASP A 592 -1.45 16.97 35.06
C ASP A 592 -0.20 16.15 34.79
N ARG A 593 0.86 16.32 35.58
CA ARG A 593 2.05 15.46 35.47
C ARG A 593 1.73 14.00 35.85
N TYR A 594 1.00 13.76 36.95
CA TYR A 594 0.60 12.40 37.33
C TYR A 594 -0.35 11.76 36.33
N LYS A 595 -1.23 12.52 35.70
CA LYS A 595 -2.11 11.99 34.64
C LYS A 595 -1.31 11.53 33.41
N ASN A 596 -0.31 12.31 32.97
CA ASN A 596 0.43 12.09 31.74
C ASN A 596 1.71 11.28 31.90
N THR A 597 2.07 10.86 33.13
CA THR A 597 3.24 10.00 33.34
C THR A 597 3.02 8.59 32.79
N LEU A 598 4.09 7.95 32.29
CA LEU A 598 4.07 6.58 31.76
C LEU A 598 3.43 5.59 32.77
N GLY A 599 3.69 5.78 34.08
CA GLY A 599 3.11 4.94 35.12
C GLY A 599 1.58 4.96 35.19
N ASN A 600 0.93 5.99 34.69
CA ASN A 600 -0.52 6.14 34.66
C ASN A 600 -1.18 5.71 33.31
N LEU A 601 -0.41 5.30 32.34
CA LEU A 601 -0.91 5.00 31.00
C LEU A 601 -1.02 3.49 30.77
N ILE A 602 -2.06 3.06 30.07
CA ILE A 602 -2.27 1.67 29.66
C ILE A 602 -2.90 1.63 28.27
N ILE A 603 -2.67 0.54 27.51
CA ILE A 603 -3.32 0.32 26.23
C ILE A 603 -4.53 -0.58 26.46
N ILE A 604 -5.69 -0.15 25.98
CA ILE A 604 -6.95 -0.89 26.02
C ILE A 604 -7.72 -0.71 24.69
N SER A 605 -8.72 -1.55 24.45
CA SER A 605 -9.59 -1.37 23.29
C SER A 605 -10.35 -0.05 23.35
N LYS A 606 -10.71 0.49 22.17
CA LYS A 606 -11.50 1.72 22.06
C LYS A 606 -12.82 1.60 22.81
N GLU A 607 -13.51 0.47 22.65
CA GLU A 607 -14.79 0.19 23.33
C GLU A 607 -14.63 0.26 24.86
N LYS A 608 -13.58 -0.36 25.42
CA LYS A 608 -13.27 -0.27 26.84
C LYS A 608 -12.97 1.16 27.27
N ASN A 609 -12.17 1.89 26.48
CA ASN A 609 -11.82 3.27 26.80
C ASN A 609 -13.07 4.15 26.88
N ASP A 610 -13.98 4.01 25.94
CA ASP A 610 -15.25 4.75 25.92
C ASP A 610 -16.17 4.34 27.09
N GLY A 611 -16.22 3.05 27.40
CA GLY A 611 -17.05 2.50 28.47
C GLY A 611 -16.53 2.74 29.89
N LEU A 612 -15.21 2.79 30.10
CA LEU A 612 -14.58 3.01 31.38
C LEU A 612 -14.42 4.50 31.73
N GLY A 613 -14.02 5.31 30.76
CA GLY A 613 -13.98 6.78 30.86
C GLY A 613 -13.39 7.30 32.17
N ASN A 614 -14.15 8.16 32.87
CA ASN A 614 -13.73 8.81 34.10
C ASN A 614 -14.09 8.04 35.37
N LYS A 615 -14.48 6.76 35.30
CA LYS A 615 -14.87 5.93 36.43
C LYS A 615 -13.75 5.79 37.45
N GLU A 616 -14.15 5.46 38.69
CA GLU A 616 -13.25 5.13 39.79
C GLU A 616 -12.46 3.84 39.48
N TYR A 617 -11.28 3.70 40.09
CA TYR A 617 -10.42 2.56 39.82
C TYR A 617 -11.09 1.19 40.07
N PRO A 618 -11.81 0.96 41.17
CA PRO A 618 -12.52 -0.31 41.39
C PRO A 618 -13.52 -0.63 40.26
N LEU A 619 -14.20 0.39 39.72
CA LEU A 619 -15.12 0.24 38.60
C LEU A 619 -14.42 0.07 37.25
N LYS A 620 -13.16 0.51 37.11
CA LYS A 620 -12.32 0.20 35.99
C LYS A 620 -11.76 -1.22 36.06
N VAL A 621 -11.53 -1.75 37.26
CA VAL A 621 -11.05 -3.12 37.47
C VAL A 621 -12.13 -4.15 37.16
N ASP A 622 -13.31 -4.04 37.77
CA ASP A 622 -14.40 -4.99 37.59
C ASP A 622 -15.68 -4.28 37.14
N ASN A 623 -15.77 -4.04 35.84
CA ASN A 623 -16.96 -3.47 35.21
C ASN A 623 -17.70 -4.56 34.43
N LYS A 624 -18.73 -5.12 35.09
CA LYS A 624 -19.59 -6.14 34.48
C LYS A 624 -20.71 -5.46 33.70
N SER A 625 -20.63 -5.46 32.37
CA SER A 625 -21.79 -5.29 31.48
C SER A 625 -22.42 -6.64 31.23
N ILE A 626 -23.74 -6.69 31.07
CA ILE A 626 -24.51 -7.95 30.92
C ILE A 626 -24.02 -8.73 29.71
N ASN A 627 -23.60 -8.06 28.63
CA ASN A 627 -23.21 -8.68 27.35
C ASN A 627 -21.71 -8.61 27.04
N ASN A 628 -20.93 -7.72 27.67
CA ASN A 628 -19.50 -7.56 27.40
C ASN A 628 -18.79 -6.95 28.63
N PRO A 629 -18.00 -7.75 29.40
CA PRO A 629 -17.31 -7.23 30.58
C PRO A 629 -16.14 -6.32 30.15
N LEU A 630 -16.24 -5.04 30.51
CA LEU A 630 -15.27 -4.01 30.10
C LEU A 630 -14.10 -3.81 31.08
N GLY A 631 -14.15 -4.42 32.29
CA GLY A 631 -13.13 -4.20 33.34
C GLY A 631 -11.73 -4.72 32.93
N TYR A 632 -10.69 -4.14 33.55
CA TYR A 632 -9.28 -4.57 33.34
C TYR A 632 -9.08 -6.06 33.71
N LYS A 633 -9.85 -6.59 34.64
CA LYS A 633 -9.83 -8.01 35.02
C LYS A 633 -10.08 -8.96 33.82
N TYR A 634 -10.81 -8.48 32.81
CA TYR A 634 -11.21 -9.23 31.62
C TYR A 634 -10.39 -8.85 30.39
N GLY A 635 -9.31 -8.11 30.57
CA GLY A 635 -8.49 -7.56 29.48
C GLY A 635 -7.23 -8.33 29.14
N GLY A 636 -6.32 -7.65 28.49
CA GLY A 636 -5.01 -8.13 28.11
C GLY A 636 -4.10 -8.46 29.30
N TYR A 637 -2.88 -8.87 29.00
CA TYR A 637 -1.93 -9.29 30.04
C TYR A 637 -1.49 -8.13 30.92
N ALA A 638 -1.28 -6.93 30.36
CA ALA A 638 -0.92 -5.74 31.14
C ALA A 638 -2.09 -5.26 32.02
N GLU A 639 -3.33 -5.38 31.55
CA GLU A 639 -4.53 -5.06 32.34
C GLU A 639 -4.68 -6.02 33.53
N ARG A 640 -4.59 -7.33 33.29
CA ARG A 640 -4.68 -8.36 34.35
C ARG A 640 -3.52 -8.27 35.34
N TYR A 641 -2.30 -7.99 34.86
CA TYR A 641 -1.14 -7.75 35.71
C TYR A 641 -1.34 -6.51 36.57
N LEU A 642 -1.91 -5.45 36.02
CA LEU A 642 -2.26 -4.24 36.79
C LEU A 642 -3.24 -4.56 37.97
N VAL A 643 -4.26 -5.36 37.68
CA VAL A 643 -5.25 -5.77 38.69
C VAL A 643 -4.61 -6.65 39.80
N SER A 644 -3.69 -7.54 39.44
CA SER A 644 -3.03 -8.41 40.43
C SER A 644 -2.04 -7.67 41.36
N GLU A 645 -1.45 -6.56 40.87
CA GLU A 645 -0.40 -5.83 41.59
C GLU A 645 -0.91 -4.64 42.41
N TYR A 646 -2.09 -4.11 42.05
CA TYR A 646 -2.59 -2.85 42.61
C TYR A 646 -4.07 -2.95 42.99
N GLU A 647 -4.35 -2.96 44.29
CA GLU A 647 -5.71 -2.95 44.82
C GLU A 647 -6.36 -1.56 44.72
N ASP A 648 -5.58 -0.50 44.72
CA ASP A 648 -5.99 0.91 44.66
C ASP A 648 -5.12 1.70 43.65
N TRP A 649 -5.59 2.88 43.25
CA TRP A 649 -4.87 3.74 42.33
C TRP A 649 -4.62 5.12 42.88
N ASN A 650 -3.39 5.36 43.30
CA ASN A 650 -2.93 6.58 43.92
C ASN A 650 -1.51 6.96 43.46
N MET A 651 -0.97 8.08 43.96
CA MET A 651 0.35 8.60 43.59
C MET A 651 1.46 7.56 43.75
N LYS A 652 1.46 6.81 44.86
CA LYS A 652 2.49 5.80 45.18
C LYS A 652 2.44 4.65 44.17
N ASN A 653 1.25 4.22 43.81
CA ASN A 653 1.06 3.12 42.85
C ASN A 653 1.39 3.53 41.43
N ILE A 654 1.09 4.77 41.02
CA ILE A 654 1.56 5.33 39.75
C ILE A 654 3.09 5.36 39.68
N GLU A 655 3.75 5.83 40.75
CA GLU A 655 5.21 5.84 40.83
C GLU A 655 5.79 4.43 40.81
N LYS A 656 5.23 3.48 41.58
CA LYS A 656 5.67 2.07 41.62
C LYS A 656 5.58 1.45 40.24
N ARG A 657 4.46 1.61 39.54
CA ARG A 657 4.28 1.09 38.19
C ARG A 657 5.20 1.77 37.19
N GLY A 658 5.40 3.08 37.27
CA GLY A 658 6.33 3.82 36.47
C GLY A 658 7.76 3.26 36.57
N LYS A 659 8.24 2.96 37.78
CA LYS A 659 9.53 2.31 38.03
C LYS A 659 9.62 0.93 37.37
N THR A 660 8.56 0.11 37.51
CA THR A 660 8.52 -1.21 36.84
C THR A 660 8.65 -1.10 35.33
N LEU A 661 8.01 -0.10 34.72
CA LEU A 661 8.12 0.14 33.28
C LEU A 661 9.52 0.66 32.89
N LEU A 662 10.16 1.50 33.70
CA LEU A 662 11.55 1.91 33.48
C LEU A 662 12.54 0.74 33.61
N ASP A 663 12.34 -0.16 34.55
CA ASP A 663 13.13 -1.39 34.68
C ASP A 663 12.92 -2.31 33.46
N PHE A 664 11.70 -2.40 32.93
CA PHE A 664 11.41 -3.10 31.68
C PHE A 664 12.15 -2.46 30.50
N ILE A 665 12.09 -1.14 30.33
CA ILE A 665 12.78 -0.38 29.27
C ILE A 665 14.27 -0.68 29.30
N GLN A 666 14.90 -0.61 30.48
CA GLN A 666 16.32 -0.91 30.61
C GLN A 666 16.67 -2.32 30.15
N LYS A 667 15.86 -3.31 30.56
CA LYS A 667 16.08 -4.70 30.17
C LYS A 667 15.83 -4.93 28.67
N ARG A 668 14.76 -4.36 28.11
CA ARG A 668 14.35 -4.59 26.71
C ARG A 668 15.34 -4.01 25.71
N TRP A 669 15.83 -2.82 25.95
CA TRP A 669 16.73 -2.11 25.03
C TRP A 669 18.20 -2.08 25.52
N ASN A 670 18.51 -2.81 26.58
CA ASN A 670 19.86 -2.86 27.17
C ASN A 670 20.46 -1.46 27.38
N ILE A 671 19.77 -0.63 28.13
CA ILE A 671 20.20 0.71 28.55
C ILE A 671 20.27 0.78 30.07
N GLN A 672 20.97 1.76 30.59
CA GLN A 672 21.09 1.98 32.04
C GLN A 672 20.55 3.36 32.39
N ILE A 673 19.56 3.38 33.30
CA ILE A 673 18.99 4.61 33.89
C ILE A 673 19.32 4.58 35.38
N ASP A 674 19.93 5.64 35.92
CA ASP A 674 20.17 5.73 37.37
C ASP A 674 18.81 5.79 38.10
N LYS A 675 18.62 4.91 39.07
CA LYS A 675 17.40 4.84 39.84
C LYS A 675 17.05 6.15 40.57
N LYS A 676 18.05 6.98 40.88
CA LYS A 676 17.84 8.31 41.43
C LYS A 676 17.09 9.24 40.49
N LEU A 677 17.22 9.03 39.18
CA LEU A 677 16.58 9.84 38.15
C LEU A 677 15.19 9.34 37.73
N TYR A 678 14.71 8.22 38.29
CA TYR A 678 13.42 7.64 37.87
C TYR A 678 12.24 8.62 37.97
N LYS A 679 12.17 9.44 39.06
CA LYS A 679 11.10 10.43 39.20
C LYS A 679 11.18 11.53 38.13
N GLU A 680 12.37 11.88 37.74
CA GLU A 680 12.61 12.87 36.67
C GLU A 680 12.17 12.30 35.31
N PHE A 681 12.60 11.07 34.97
CA PHE A 681 12.16 10.38 33.78
C PHE A 681 10.61 10.20 33.70
N LEU A 682 10.00 9.99 34.83
CA LEU A 682 8.54 9.90 34.95
C LEU A 682 7.87 11.27 34.93
N GLY A 683 8.61 12.39 34.97
CA GLY A 683 8.05 13.74 35.00
C GLY A 683 7.37 14.12 36.30
N ILE A 684 7.58 13.35 37.40
CA ILE A 684 6.96 13.55 38.70
C ILE A 684 7.94 14.00 39.81
N SER A 685 9.09 14.50 39.38
CA SER A 685 10.00 15.23 40.29
C SER A 685 9.50 16.66 40.47
N PHE A 686 9.25 17.06 41.69
CA PHE A 686 8.85 18.41 42.06
C PHE A 686 9.95 19.01 42.92
N ASN A 687 10.60 20.07 42.48
CA ASN A 687 11.46 20.87 43.33
C ASN A 687 10.57 21.41 44.49
N LYS A 688 11.00 21.16 45.72
CA LYS A 688 10.38 21.71 46.92
C LYS A 688 10.43 23.22 46.94
#